data_a8989a5372ada728ac5d4c7b7747c481
#
_entry.id   a8989a5372ada728ac5d4c7b7747c481
#
_cell.length_a   1.000
_cell.length_b   1.000
_cell.length_c   1.000
_cell.angle_alpha   90.00
_cell.angle_beta   90.00
_cell.angle_gamma   90.00
#
_symmetry.space_group_name_H-M   'P 1'
#
loop_
_entity.id
_entity.type
_entity.pdbx_description
1 polymer ?
#
loop_
_entity_poly.entity_id
_entity_poly.type
_entity_poly.pdbx_seq_one_letter_code
_entity_poly.pdbx_strand_id
1 'polypeptide(L)'
;MTDTNLNTTEKTENFNIKEEVYKYIYYWKWFLLSIVVFVGASYLYLRKSANIYNTEAVIQILEPSSGIELPRSSFVFNRSTINLENEIKAITAYPIIAQVVERLNLNYSFYAKGTIKTTLISDFPLPLEHSESITQGQTGSYYIDFFENSMQITTNKGIVLNFDSYNTNSKAELPFSFSKDPNTKTYLNGKTFIINVGTIKNTILSLKNRLKIAQIGQRSDLLTIGLSGENPIRSKSIINTLMDVYKMDGVKDRQQISRTTIEFIDNRFLSLVDQLDSIENRKEAFQKQNNFVDLKETASLSLQSLSEYEKNEFNESNQLQISKTIISTLSDDKSLLDRIPVNMLEVENLNALIQQYNSSIDEYYKLQLSAGEKNPSLLYVKDKLNNYKENIKSSLNAYIRDLEFSLQKTSERKQKFNSKITSAPSQEKQYKSINRQVDIKESLYIYLLQKREESAINLAITEPSIKILDFALTASGAISPRPKIIYAGAIVLGLLIPFLILVTIALIDSKIQSKHDVDKLKLKIPVIAEIPTIKNEDDLFFENPNNNNVLSESFRILSSNVNFLLPQDSDKGKVIFSTSTIKGEGKTFVSINLSLALSSINKKVLLIGSDLRNPQIHTQIGVDKNRKGLSNYLFDHSFDWRDAIVKGFDKHKHHHIILSGSIPPNPANLLTNGRFEQLLAEARKEYDYIIVDTAPTILVTDTILIAKHADATVYVVRAGFTEKKLLNFSKDLVASEKMHNVAYVLNGVGRRKGYGYKYGYNYGYGYGYQSDDS
;
A
#
# COMPACT_ATOMS: atom_id res chain seq x y z
N MET A 1 -7.10 64.37 18.82
CA MET A 1 -7.72 63.70 17.67
C MET A 1 -6.78 63.83 16.49
N THR A 2 -5.94 62.88 16.28
CA THR A 2 -5.36 62.48 14.96
C THR A 2 -4.56 61.18 15.23
N ASP A 3 -5.20 60.10 14.91
CA ASP A 3 -4.61 58.76 14.92
C ASP A 3 -3.56 58.67 13.80
N THR A 4 -2.32 58.49 14.16
CA THR A 4 -1.26 58.06 13.23
C THR A 4 -1.09 56.56 13.32
N ASN A 5 -1.78 55.88 12.39
CA ASN A 5 -1.57 54.46 12.10
C ASN A 5 -0.13 54.23 11.60
N LEU A 6 0.73 53.75 12.46
CA LEU A 6 2.02 53.15 12.07
C LEU A 6 1.75 51.74 11.48
N ASN A 7 1.64 51.71 10.17
CA ASN A 7 1.72 50.43 9.39
C ASN A 7 3.12 49.83 9.60
N THR A 8 3.23 48.89 10.52
CA THR A 8 4.33 47.94 10.56
C THR A 8 4.15 46.93 9.41
N THR A 9 4.73 47.25 8.28
CA THR A 9 4.93 46.25 7.22
C THR A 9 5.81 45.15 7.79
N GLU A 10 5.21 44.01 8.18
CA GLU A 10 5.93 42.78 8.34
C GLU A 10 6.62 42.47 7.01
N LYS A 11 7.95 42.61 6.97
CA LYS A 11 8.75 42.06 5.88
C LYS A 11 8.51 40.53 5.85
N THR A 12 7.68 40.12 4.94
CA THR A 12 7.59 38.70 4.56
C THR A 12 9.00 38.24 4.24
N GLU A 13 9.47 37.26 5.01
CA GLU A 13 10.75 36.58 4.75
C GLU A 13 10.70 36.03 3.32
N ASN A 14 11.40 36.65 2.41
CA ASN A 14 11.63 36.09 1.07
C ASN A 14 12.51 34.87 1.25
N PHE A 15 11.85 33.70 1.30
CA PHE A 15 12.50 32.39 1.29
C PHE A 15 13.27 32.29 -0.02
N ASN A 16 14.58 32.48 0.05
CA ASN A 16 15.42 32.47 -1.14
C ASN A 16 15.66 31.01 -1.60
N ILE A 17 14.66 30.48 -2.34
CA ILE A 17 14.65 29.10 -2.84
C ILE A 17 15.97 28.74 -3.56
N LYS A 18 16.58 29.73 -4.22
CA LYS A 18 17.86 29.54 -4.93
C LYS A 18 19.00 29.17 -3.98
N GLU A 19 19.11 29.79 -2.82
CA GLU A 19 20.17 29.49 -1.84
C GLU A 19 20.01 28.09 -1.24
N GLU A 20 18.78 27.71 -0.93
CA GLU A 20 18.51 26.35 -0.44
C GLU A 20 18.86 25.28 -1.48
N VAL A 21 18.47 25.49 -2.74
CA VAL A 21 18.75 24.54 -3.82
C VAL A 21 20.26 24.38 -4.06
N TYR A 22 21.05 25.48 -4.01
CA TYR A 22 22.50 25.40 -4.20
C TYR A 22 23.21 24.59 -3.10
N LYS A 23 22.69 24.56 -1.89
CA LYS A 23 23.23 23.70 -0.80
C LYS A 23 23.18 22.23 -1.17
N TYR A 24 22.06 21.79 -1.77
CA TYR A 24 21.89 20.40 -2.18
C TYR A 24 22.67 20.06 -3.45
N ILE A 25 22.75 20.99 -4.41
CA ILE A 25 23.52 20.81 -5.67
C ILE A 25 24.99 20.54 -5.38
N TYR A 26 25.56 21.12 -4.33
CA TYR A 26 26.96 20.86 -3.96
C TYR A 26 27.22 19.38 -3.68
N TYR A 27 26.22 18.65 -3.16
CA TYR A 27 26.31 17.24 -2.82
C TYR A 27 25.86 16.31 -3.97
N TRP A 28 25.72 16.82 -5.21
CA TRP A 28 25.22 16.06 -6.38
C TRP A 28 25.91 14.70 -6.58
N LYS A 29 27.18 14.57 -6.22
CA LYS A 29 27.94 13.31 -6.31
C LYS A 29 27.32 12.21 -5.44
N TRP A 30 26.82 12.55 -4.23
CA TRP A 30 26.17 11.60 -3.34
C TRP A 30 24.78 11.20 -3.86
N PHE A 31 24.05 12.13 -4.48
CA PHE A 31 22.80 11.82 -5.16
C PHE A 31 23.03 10.87 -6.34
N LEU A 32 24.03 11.14 -7.16
CA LEU A 32 24.37 10.29 -8.30
C LEU A 32 24.81 8.90 -7.83
N LEU A 33 25.68 8.80 -6.82
CA LEU A 33 26.10 7.51 -6.23
C LEU A 33 24.89 6.74 -5.70
N SER A 34 24.00 7.40 -4.96
CA SER A 34 22.78 6.79 -4.43
C SER A 34 21.90 6.26 -5.55
N ILE A 35 21.64 7.05 -6.60
CA ILE A 35 20.86 6.61 -7.76
C ILE A 35 21.49 5.38 -8.40
N VAL A 36 22.80 5.37 -8.63
CA VAL A 36 23.50 4.21 -9.22
C VAL A 36 23.33 2.97 -8.37
N VAL A 37 23.43 3.08 -7.04
CA VAL A 37 23.23 1.96 -6.09
C VAL A 37 21.79 1.43 -6.17
N PHE A 38 20.77 2.31 -6.12
CA PHE A 38 19.37 1.87 -6.16
C PHE A 38 18.96 1.34 -7.53
N VAL A 39 19.43 1.93 -8.63
CA VAL A 39 19.20 1.42 -9.99
C VAL A 39 19.91 0.08 -10.18
N GLY A 40 21.14 -0.08 -9.68
CA GLY A 40 21.86 -1.34 -9.69
C GLY A 40 21.15 -2.44 -8.91
N ALA A 41 20.67 -2.12 -7.69
CA ALA A 41 19.87 -3.04 -6.89
C ALA A 41 18.56 -3.43 -7.59
N SER A 42 17.88 -2.47 -8.21
CA SER A 42 16.65 -2.70 -8.99
C SER A 42 16.91 -3.56 -10.23
N TYR A 43 18.02 -3.38 -10.90
CA TYR A 43 18.45 -4.23 -12.01
C TYR A 43 18.67 -5.67 -11.55
N LEU A 44 19.37 -5.89 -10.43
CA LEU A 44 19.58 -7.22 -9.86
C LEU A 44 18.26 -7.87 -9.42
N TYR A 45 17.37 -7.09 -8.82
CA TYR A 45 16.03 -7.54 -8.47
C TYR A 45 15.24 -7.98 -9.69
N LEU A 46 15.16 -7.15 -10.75
CA LEU A 46 14.45 -7.45 -11.99
C LEU A 46 15.05 -8.66 -12.70
N ARG A 47 16.36 -8.82 -12.67
CA ARG A 47 17.06 -9.97 -13.26
C ARG A 47 16.70 -11.29 -12.58
N LYS A 48 16.43 -11.25 -11.27
CA LYS A 48 16.11 -12.45 -10.46
C LYS A 48 14.62 -12.72 -10.37
N SER A 49 13.78 -11.70 -10.53
CA SER A 49 12.33 -11.80 -10.41
C SER A 49 11.71 -12.60 -11.55
N ALA A 50 10.66 -13.38 -11.23
CA ALA A 50 9.86 -14.10 -12.22
C ALA A 50 8.89 -13.15 -12.92
N ASN A 51 8.73 -13.30 -14.23
CA ASN A 51 7.71 -12.58 -14.98
C ASN A 51 6.35 -13.21 -14.73
N ILE A 52 5.36 -12.40 -14.39
CA ILE A 52 3.98 -12.82 -14.19
C ILE A 52 3.17 -12.29 -15.37
N TYR A 53 2.44 -13.21 -16.00
CA TYR A 53 1.55 -12.92 -17.12
C TYR A 53 0.11 -13.02 -16.68
N ASN A 54 -0.77 -12.25 -17.29
CA ASN A 54 -2.19 -12.37 -17.12
C ASN A 54 -2.79 -13.14 -18.30
N THR A 55 -3.58 -14.17 -17.98
CA THR A 55 -4.29 -14.96 -18.96
C THR A 55 -5.78 -14.81 -18.66
N GLU A 56 -6.58 -14.48 -19.67
CA GLU A 56 -8.00 -14.23 -19.54
C GLU A 56 -8.79 -15.01 -20.59
N ALA A 57 -10.00 -15.43 -20.22
CA ALA A 57 -11.00 -15.99 -21.09
C ALA A 57 -12.34 -15.31 -20.86
N VAL A 58 -13.23 -15.34 -21.83
CA VAL A 58 -14.57 -14.77 -21.73
C VAL A 58 -15.61 -15.83 -21.97
N ILE A 59 -16.56 -15.93 -21.05
CA ILE A 59 -17.72 -16.82 -21.13
C ILE A 59 -19.00 -16.02 -21.03
N GLN A 60 -20.04 -16.52 -21.67
CA GLN A 60 -21.42 -16.05 -21.51
C GLN A 60 -22.21 -17.09 -20.71
N ILE A 61 -22.89 -16.65 -19.68
CA ILE A 61 -23.85 -17.49 -18.95
C ILE A 61 -25.14 -17.54 -19.74
N LEU A 62 -25.62 -18.76 -19.99
CA LEU A 62 -26.86 -18.97 -20.71
C LEU A 62 -28.01 -19.21 -19.73
N GLU A 63 -29.14 -18.53 -19.96
CA GLU A 63 -30.37 -18.85 -19.21
C GLU A 63 -30.78 -20.29 -19.46
N PRO A 64 -31.32 -20.97 -18.45
CA PRO A 64 -31.96 -22.27 -18.68
C PRO A 64 -33.08 -22.05 -19.71
N SER A 65 -32.96 -22.67 -20.88
CA SER A 65 -34.08 -22.71 -21.83
C SER A 65 -35.25 -23.39 -21.11
N SER A 66 -36.22 -22.64 -20.66
CA SER A 66 -37.55 -23.18 -20.33
C SER A 66 -38.07 -23.79 -21.63
N GLY A 67 -38.12 -25.15 -21.68
CA GLY A 67 -38.44 -25.93 -22.88
C GLY A 67 -39.36 -25.23 -23.87
N ILE A 68 -39.64 -25.83 -25.05
CA ILE A 68 -40.36 -25.26 -26.16
C ILE A 68 -41.47 -24.32 -25.64
N GLU A 69 -41.19 -23.02 -25.54
CA GLU A 69 -42.21 -22.01 -25.25
C GLU A 69 -43.12 -21.92 -26.47
N LEU A 70 -44.38 -22.31 -26.30
CA LEU A 70 -45.43 -21.86 -27.20
C LEU A 70 -45.38 -20.34 -27.30
N PRO A 71 -45.55 -19.73 -28.47
CA PRO A 71 -45.38 -18.29 -28.67
C PRO A 71 -46.29 -17.52 -27.72
N ARG A 72 -45.73 -17.00 -26.63
CA ARG A 72 -46.39 -16.02 -25.78
C ARG A 72 -46.29 -14.66 -26.46
N SER A 73 -47.39 -13.97 -26.53
CA SER A 73 -47.45 -12.61 -27.06
C SER A 73 -46.35 -11.72 -26.47
N SER A 74 -45.50 -11.26 -27.37
CA SER A 74 -44.42 -10.29 -27.12
C SER A 74 -44.95 -9.07 -26.43
N PHE A 75 -44.45 -8.76 -25.24
CA PHE A 75 -44.27 -7.43 -24.63
C PHE A 75 -44.00 -7.58 -23.13
N VAL A 76 -43.04 -8.45 -22.74
CA VAL A 76 -42.46 -8.33 -21.41
C VAL A 76 -40.94 -8.28 -21.58
N PHE A 77 -40.33 -7.16 -21.19
CA PHE A 77 -38.90 -7.06 -21.09
C PHE A 77 -38.39 -8.15 -20.14
N ASN A 78 -37.84 -9.23 -20.69
CA ASN A 78 -37.18 -10.25 -19.91
C ASN A 78 -35.94 -9.60 -19.22
N ARG A 79 -36.10 -9.26 -17.97
CA ARG A 79 -34.91 -9.07 -17.11
C ARG A 79 -34.30 -10.44 -16.96
N SER A 80 -33.03 -10.58 -17.37
CA SER A 80 -32.22 -11.74 -17.06
C SER A 80 -32.35 -12.06 -15.57
N THR A 81 -32.83 -13.24 -15.26
CA THR A 81 -33.02 -13.73 -13.88
C THR A 81 -31.74 -14.36 -13.35
N ILE A 82 -30.65 -14.33 -14.12
CA ILE A 82 -29.37 -14.96 -13.78
C ILE A 82 -28.72 -14.20 -12.65
N ASN A 83 -28.51 -14.86 -11.53
CA ASN A 83 -27.70 -14.31 -10.45
C ASN A 83 -26.21 -14.60 -10.69
N LEU A 84 -25.53 -13.68 -11.39
CA LEU A 84 -24.12 -13.83 -11.74
C LEU A 84 -23.19 -13.97 -10.53
N GLU A 85 -23.55 -13.45 -9.37
CA GLU A 85 -22.75 -13.63 -8.17
C GLU A 85 -22.73 -15.09 -7.72
N ASN A 86 -23.87 -15.78 -7.86
CA ASN A 86 -23.95 -17.21 -7.58
C ASN A 86 -23.14 -18.02 -8.59
N GLU A 87 -23.20 -17.65 -9.87
CA GLU A 87 -22.43 -18.30 -10.92
C GLU A 87 -20.92 -18.13 -10.70
N ILE A 88 -20.46 -16.93 -10.30
CA ILE A 88 -19.05 -16.70 -9.94
C ILE A 88 -18.62 -17.60 -8.77
N LYS A 89 -19.46 -17.75 -7.76
CA LYS A 89 -19.19 -18.65 -6.62
C LYS A 89 -19.21 -20.11 -7.05
N ALA A 90 -20.10 -20.46 -7.98
CA ALA A 90 -20.22 -21.79 -8.52
C ALA A 90 -18.96 -22.21 -9.32
N ILE A 91 -18.49 -21.35 -10.23
CA ILE A 91 -17.26 -21.62 -11.00
C ILE A 91 -16.05 -21.79 -10.07
N THR A 92 -15.98 -21.02 -8.95
CA THR A 92 -14.90 -21.11 -7.97
C THR A 92 -15.17 -22.10 -6.84
N ALA A 93 -16.20 -22.93 -6.98
CA ALA A 93 -16.52 -23.93 -5.97
C ALA A 93 -15.45 -25.03 -5.91
N TYR A 94 -15.28 -25.60 -4.72
CA TYR A 94 -14.26 -26.64 -4.49
C TYR A 94 -14.39 -27.83 -5.44
N PRO A 95 -15.59 -28.42 -5.72
CA PRO A 95 -15.70 -29.56 -6.63
C PRO A 95 -15.18 -29.28 -8.04
N ILE A 96 -15.48 -28.09 -8.53
CA ILE A 96 -15.05 -27.67 -9.87
C ILE A 96 -13.53 -27.52 -9.91
N ILE A 97 -12.97 -26.78 -8.94
CA ILE A 97 -11.51 -26.58 -8.88
C ILE A 97 -10.78 -27.88 -8.59
N ALA A 98 -11.35 -28.78 -7.77
CA ALA A 98 -10.78 -30.10 -7.50
C ALA A 98 -10.64 -30.91 -8.78
N GLN A 99 -11.68 -31.00 -9.62
CA GLN A 99 -11.62 -31.67 -10.90
C GLN A 99 -10.56 -31.09 -11.84
N VAL A 100 -10.37 -29.75 -11.84
CA VAL A 100 -9.32 -29.11 -12.64
C VAL A 100 -7.94 -29.48 -12.11
N VAL A 101 -7.75 -29.45 -10.77
CA VAL A 101 -6.48 -29.82 -10.13
C VAL A 101 -6.13 -31.30 -10.42
N GLU A 102 -7.09 -32.18 -10.35
CA GLU A 102 -6.90 -33.60 -10.62
C GLU A 102 -6.63 -33.88 -12.10
N ARG A 103 -7.43 -33.29 -13.03
CA ARG A 103 -7.23 -33.51 -14.48
C ARG A 103 -5.87 -33.01 -14.98
N LEU A 104 -5.34 -31.97 -14.40
CA LEU A 104 -4.08 -31.35 -14.82
C LEU A 104 -2.92 -31.68 -13.86
N ASN A 105 -3.13 -32.50 -12.86
CA ASN A 105 -2.13 -32.83 -11.83
C ASN A 105 -1.42 -31.59 -11.26
N LEU A 106 -2.19 -30.54 -10.94
CA LEU A 106 -1.64 -29.24 -10.55
C LEU A 106 -0.91 -29.25 -9.20
N ASN A 107 -1.10 -30.29 -8.40
CA ASN A 107 -0.36 -30.57 -7.18
C ASN A 107 1.14 -30.81 -7.43
N TYR A 108 1.54 -31.05 -8.68
CA TYR A 108 2.92 -31.06 -9.13
C TYR A 108 3.26 -29.74 -9.83
N SER A 109 4.42 -29.17 -9.48
CA SER A 109 4.95 -27.98 -10.15
C SER A 109 6.40 -28.19 -10.50
N PHE A 110 6.74 -27.96 -11.76
CA PHE A 110 8.03 -28.25 -12.34
C PHE A 110 8.82 -26.97 -12.57
N TYR A 111 10.08 -26.94 -12.11
CA TYR A 111 10.95 -25.79 -12.28
C TYR A 111 12.26 -26.24 -12.90
N ALA A 112 12.76 -25.47 -13.86
CA ALA A 112 14.11 -25.59 -14.37
C ALA A 112 15.02 -24.61 -13.62
N LYS A 113 16.06 -25.12 -12.97
CA LYS A 113 17.04 -24.30 -12.24
C LYS A 113 18.07 -23.75 -13.22
N GLY A 114 17.99 -22.47 -13.50
CA GLY A 114 19.02 -21.75 -14.27
C GLY A 114 20.10 -21.20 -13.34
N THR A 115 21.18 -20.66 -13.93
CA THR A 115 22.30 -20.05 -13.19
C THR A 115 21.89 -18.78 -12.44
N ILE A 116 20.88 -18.06 -12.94
CA ILE A 116 20.43 -16.78 -12.37
C ILE A 116 18.99 -16.86 -11.87
N LYS A 117 18.14 -17.56 -12.59
CA LYS A 117 16.69 -17.60 -12.35
C LYS A 117 16.18 -19.03 -12.49
N THR A 118 15.32 -19.41 -11.56
CA THR A 118 14.54 -20.66 -11.65
C THR A 118 13.22 -20.35 -12.35
N THR A 119 12.86 -21.10 -13.39
CA THR A 119 11.67 -20.86 -14.22
C THR A 119 10.67 -22.02 -14.08
N LEU A 120 9.39 -21.68 -13.92
CA LEU A 120 8.29 -22.64 -13.95
C LEU A 120 8.09 -23.14 -15.37
N ILE A 121 8.19 -24.45 -15.59
CA ILE A 121 7.93 -25.12 -16.87
C ILE A 121 6.55 -25.75 -16.86
N SER A 122 5.93 -25.89 -18.04
CA SER A 122 4.59 -26.48 -18.16
C SER A 122 4.61 -27.97 -17.90
N ASP A 123 5.55 -28.66 -18.53
CA ASP A 123 5.69 -30.09 -18.49
C ASP A 123 7.11 -30.49 -18.10
N PHE A 124 7.25 -31.60 -17.42
CA PHE A 124 8.56 -32.16 -17.12
C PHE A 124 9.18 -32.77 -18.38
N PRO A 125 10.49 -32.61 -18.58
CA PRO A 125 11.14 -33.08 -19.81
C PRO A 125 11.21 -34.60 -19.98
N LEU A 126 10.86 -35.38 -18.97
CA LEU A 126 10.69 -36.81 -19.03
C LEU A 126 9.22 -37.20 -18.77
N PRO A 127 8.73 -38.31 -19.39
CA PRO A 127 7.42 -38.80 -19.05
C PRO A 127 7.35 -39.15 -17.56
N LEU A 128 6.40 -38.51 -16.88
CA LEU A 128 6.25 -38.58 -15.43
C LEU A 128 4.90 -39.22 -15.12
N GLU A 129 4.93 -40.32 -14.42
CA GLU A 129 3.73 -40.98 -13.87
C GLU A 129 3.50 -40.47 -12.45
N HIS A 130 2.29 -40.02 -12.17
CA HIS A 130 1.90 -39.47 -10.89
C HIS A 130 1.39 -40.56 -9.97
N SER A 131 1.73 -40.52 -8.70
CA SER A 131 1.15 -41.42 -7.70
C SER A 131 -0.31 -41.04 -7.42
N GLU A 132 -1.21 -42.01 -7.39
CA GLU A 132 -2.64 -41.80 -7.10
C GLU A 132 -2.86 -41.31 -5.65
N SER A 133 -1.98 -41.69 -4.73
CA SER A 133 -2.08 -41.30 -3.33
C SER A 133 -0.77 -40.63 -2.84
N ILE A 134 -0.85 -39.36 -2.45
CA ILE A 134 0.27 -38.64 -1.86
C ILE A 134 0.07 -38.55 -0.36
N THR A 135 0.97 -39.19 0.39
CA THR A 135 0.99 -39.06 1.85
C THR A 135 1.59 -37.71 2.27
N GLN A 136 1.24 -37.23 3.45
CA GLN A 136 1.75 -35.96 3.97
C GLN A 136 3.29 -35.95 4.12
N GLY A 137 3.91 -37.10 4.27
CA GLY A 137 5.38 -37.25 4.32
C GLY A 137 6.08 -37.15 2.96
N GLN A 138 5.34 -37.25 1.85
CA GLN A 138 5.84 -37.14 0.47
C GLN A 138 5.68 -35.76 -0.14
N THR A 139 5.06 -34.79 0.55
CA THR A 139 4.97 -33.42 0.09
C THR A 139 6.29 -32.68 0.29
N GLY A 140 6.67 -31.87 -0.68
CA GLY A 140 7.91 -31.07 -0.61
C GLY A 140 8.58 -30.86 -1.95
N SER A 141 9.81 -30.39 -1.90
CA SER A 141 10.62 -30.12 -3.09
C SER A 141 11.63 -31.23 -3.32
N TYR A 142 11.68 -31.74 -4.52
CA TYR A 142 12.60 -32.75 -4.97
C TYR A 142 13.53 -32.12 -6.01
N TYR A 143 14.85 -32.11 -5.74
CA TYR A 143 15.86 -31.61 -6.65
C TYR A 143 16.37 -32.78 -7.49
N ILE A 144 16.35 -32.64 -8.80
CA ILE A 144 16.72 -33.70 -9.74
C ILE A 144 17.89 -33.19 -10.57
N ASP A 145 19.04 -33.74 -10.33
CA ASP A 145 20.28 -33.46 -11.07
C ASP A 145 20.49 -34.59 -12.10
N PHE A 146 20.60 -34.20 -13.37
CA PHE A 146 20.84 -35.13 -14.48
C PHE A 146 22.32 -35.18 -14.83
N PHE A 147 22.83 -36.38 -14.93
CA PHE A 147 24.17 -36.70 -15.44
C PHE A 147 24.06 -37.52 -16.73
N GLU A 148 25.18 -37.80 -17.37
CA GLU A 148 25.20 -38.39 -18.71
C GLU A 148 24.40 -39.70 -18.83
N ASN A 149 24.44 -40.57 -17.78
CA ASN A 149 23.69 -41.85 -17.78
C ASN A 149 22.97 -42.12 -16.43
N SER A 150 23.00 -41.16 -15.50
CA SER A 150 22.45 -41.30 -14.16
C SER A 150 21.68 -40.04 -13.76
N MET A 151 20.81 -40.17 -12.78
CA MET A 151 20.20 -39.03 -12.13
C MET A 151 20.26 -39.17 -10.63
N GLN A 152 20.32 -38.02 -9.97
CA GLN A 152 20.33 -37.92 -8.51
C GLN A 152 19.10 -37.14 -8.08
N ILE A 153 18.31 -37.71 -7.18
CA ILE A 153 17.14 -37.04 -6.59
C ILE A 153 17.44 -36.74 -5.15
N THR A 154 17.48 -35.45 -4.80
CA THR A 154 17.63 -34.99 -3.43
C THR A 154 16.27 -34.53 -2.91
N THR A 155 15.80 -35.17 -1.85
CA THR A 155 14.53 -34.81 -1.20
C THR A 155 14.71 -33.57 -0.31
N ASN A 156 13.60 -32.92 0.08
CA ASN A 156 13.60 -31.80 1.04
C ASN A 156 14.16 -32.17 2.42
N LYS A 157 14.21 -33.48 2.75
CA LYS A 157 14.80 -34.01 3.99
C LYS A 157 16.32 -34.27 3.86
N GLY A 158 16.92 -33.92 2.72
CA GLY A 158 18.33 -34.14 2.45
C GLY A 158 18.69 -35.59 2.10
N ILE A 159 17.71 -36.46 1.89
CA ILE A 159 17.96 -37.84 1.46
C ILE A 159 18.34 -37.79 -0.01
N VAL A 160 19.47 -38.38 -0.36
CA VAL A 160 20.00 -38.44 -1.71
C VAL A 160 19.76 -39.83 -2.25
N LEU A 161 19.00 -39.94 -3.35
CA LEU A 161 18.71 -41.19 -4.06
C LEU A 161 19.42 -41.14 -5.41
N ASN A 162 20.29 -42.12 -5.65
CA ASN A 162 21.01 -42.26 -6.91
C ASN A 162 20.36 -43.32 -7.78
N PHE A 163 20.19 -43.03 -9.05
CA PHE A 163 19.62 -43.93 -10.06
C PHE A 163 20.59 -44.06 -11.25
N ASP A 164 20.98 -45.26 -11.56
CA ASP A 164 21.91 -45.56 -12.67
C ASP A 164 21.27 -45.41 -14.06
N SER A 165 20.01 -45.02 -14.11
CA SER A 165 19.25 -44.75 -15.31
C SER A 165 18.16 -43.72 -15.01
N TYR A 166 17.57 -43.12 -16.04
CA TYR A 166 16.44 -42.19 -15.89
C TYR A 166 15.10 -42.87 -15.54
N ASN A 167 15.14 -44.04 -14.92
CA ASN A 167 13.97 -44.80 -14.50
C ASN A 167 13.94 -44.98 -12.97
N THR A 168 12.82 -44.59 -12.34
CA THR A 168 12.65 -44.63 -10.88
C THR A 168 11.78 -45.81 -10.42
N ASN A 169 11.28 -46.66 -11.34
CA ASN A 169 10.31 -47.74 -11.02
C ASN A 169 10.79 -48.75 -9.97
N SER A 170 12.04 -48.68 -9.53
CA SER A 170 12.64 -49.65 -8.61
C SER A 170 12.72 -49.20 -7.13
N LYS A 171 12.30 -47.99 -6.77
CA LYS A 171 12.39 -47.49 -5.36
C LYS A 171 11.10 -46.77 -4.94
N ALA A 172 10.32 -47.41 -4.14
CA ALA A 172 8.91 -47.16 -3.83
C ALA A 172 8.55 -45.99 -2.94
N GLU A 173 9.40 -45.01 -2.69
CA GLU A 173 9.11 -43.93 -1.74
C GLU A 173 8.87 -42.54 -2.37
N LEU A 174 9.00 -42.42 -3.70
CA LEU A 174 8.77 -41.16 -4.41
C LEU A 174 7.30 -41.03 -4.79
N PRO A 175 6.72 -39.81 -4.70
CA PRO A 175 5.35 -39.57 -5.13
C PRO A 175 5.17 -39.51 -6.65
N PHE A 176 6.20 -39.82 -7.40
CA PHE A 176 6.23 -39.85 -8.86
C PHE A 176 7.21 -40.89 -9.34
N SER A 177 7.01 -41.38 -10.55
CA SER A 177 7.96 -42.26 -11.25
C SER A 177 8.28 -41.73 -12.64
N PHE A 178 9.50 -41.98 -13.11
CA PHE A 178 9.91 -41.64 -14.46
C PHE A 178 9.93 -42.91 -15.31
N SER A 179 9.33 -42.82 -16.50
CA SER A 179 9.40 -43.86 -17.52
C SER A 179 10.59 -43.59 -18.44
N LYS A 180 11.25 -44.66 -18.88
CA LYS A 180 12.44 -44.58 -19.73
C LYS A 180 12.06 -44.09 -21.12
N ASP A 181 12.53 -42.90 -21.53
CA ASP A 181 12.50 -42.47 -22.92
C ASP A 181 13.91 -42.57 -23.53
N PRO A 182 14.13 -43.37 -24.55
CA PRO A 182 15.45 -43.59 -25.13
C PRO A 182 16.05 -42.35 -25.82
N ASN A 183 15.23 -41.39 -26.26
CA ASN A 183 15.67 -40.25 -27.07
C ASN A 183 16.10 -39.01 -26.28
N THR A 184 15.97 -38.99 -24.95
CA THR A 184 16.09 -37.75 -24.13
C THR A 184 17.47 -37.55 -23.52
N LYS A 185 18.45 -38.42 -23.75
CA LYS A 185 19.70 -38.50 -22.99
C LYS A 185 20.63 -37.28 -23.09
N THR A 186 20.73 -36.64 -24.24
CA THR A 186 21.84 -35.71 -24.53
C THR A 186 21.60 -34.28 -24.05
N TYR A 187 20.36 -33.80 -23.98
CA TYR A 187 20.08 -32.42 -23.66
C TYR A 187 19.81 -32.14 -22.16
N LEU A 188 19.69 -33.18 -21.33
CA LEU A 188 19.44 -33.08 -19.90
C LEU A 188 20.71 -33.03 -19.06
N ASN A 189 21.83 -33.54 -19.59
CA ASN A 189 23.10 -33.59 -18.88
C ASN A 189 23.52 -32.23 -18.29
N GLY A 190 23.86 -32.22 -17.00
CA GLY A 190 24.28 -31.01 -16.27
C GLY A 190 23.14 -30.07 -15.91
N LYS A 191 21.88 -30.42 -16.15
CA LYS A 191 20.72 -29.60 -15.77
C LYS A 191 20.07 -30.10 -14.49
N THR A 192 19.66 -29.14 -13.65
CA THR A 192 18.91 -29.40 -12.43
C THR A 192 17.45 -28.97 -12.63
N PHE A 193 16.54 -29.86 -12.26
CA PHE A 193 15.11 -29.55 -12.20
C PHE A 193 14.59 -29.71 -10.77
N ILE A 194 13.50 -29.02 -10.48
CA ILE A 194 12.86 -29.12 -9.16
C ILE A 194 11.40 -29.51 -9.38
N ILE A 195 10.97 -30.58 -8.72
CA ILE A 195 9.57 -30.98 -8.65
C ILE A 195 9.05 -30.60 -7.26
N ASN A 196 8.09 -29.69 -7.22
CA ASN A 196 7.38 -29.38 -5.98
C ASN A 196 6.07 -30.19 -5.95
N VAL A 197 5.91 -31.02 -4.94
CA VAL A 197 4.73 -31.82 -4.70
C VAL A 197 3.95 -31.22 -3.53
N GLY A 198 2.72 -30.80 -3.82
CA GLY A 198 1.81 -30.23 -2.83
C GLY A 198 0.65 -31.17 -2.51
N THR A 199 -0.06 -30.92 -1.44
CA THR A 199 -1.34 -31.58 -1.18
C THR A 199 -2.41 -31.05 -2.13
N ILE A 200 -3.30 -31.91 -2.60
CA ILE A 200 -4.42 -31.51 -3.47
C ILE A 200 -5.22 -30.37 -2.81
N LYS A 201 -5.54 -30.48 -1.52
CA LYS A 201 -6.29 -29.48 -0.78
C LYS A 201 -5.63 -28.07 -0.82
N ASN A 202 -4.32 -28.00 -0.56
CA ASN A 202 -3.61 -26.72 -0.59
C ASN A 202 -3.52 -26.13 -2.01
N THR A 203 -3.37 -27.00 -3.01
CA THR A 203 -3.35 -26.61 -4.41
C THR A 203 -4.70 -26.02 -4.84
N ILE A 204 -5.81 -26.64 -4.44
CA ILE A 204 -7.17 -26.14 -4.70
C ILE A 204 -7.35 -24.75 -4.07
N LEU A 205 -6.99 -24.58 -2.79
CA LEU A 205 -7.11 -23.31 -2.10
C LEU A 205 -6.24 -22.23 -2.75
N SER A 206 -5.01 -22.58 -3.11
CA SER A 206 -4.10 -21.67 -3.81
C SER A 206 -4.65 -21.25 -5.18
N LEU A 207 -5.16 -22.18 -5.96
CA LEU A 207 -5.75 -21.88 -7.27
C LEU A 207 -6.98 -21.01 -7.14
N LYS A 208 -7.88 -21.33 -6.20
CA LYS A 208 -9.07 -20.55 -5.91
C LYS A 208 -8.75 -19.08 -5.60
N ASN A 209 -7.73 -18.83 -4.80
CA ASN A 209 -7.32 -17.46 -4.42
C ASN A 209 -6.66 -16.67 -5.57
N ARG A 210 -6.10 -17.37 -6.55
CA ARG A 210 -5.44 -16.79 -7.73
C ARG A 210 -6.39 -16.54 -8.88
N LEU A 211 -7.50 -17.26 -8.96
CA LEU A 211 -8.54 -17.05 -9.96
C LEU A 211 -9.29 -15.76 -9.68
N LYS A 212 -9.44 -14.95 -10.70
CA LYS A 212 -10.22 -13.71 -10.67
C LYS A 212 -11.34 -13.81 -11.68
N ILE A 213 -12.57 -13.80 -11.19
CA ILE A 213 -13.75 -13.83 -12.07
C ILE A 213 -14.50 -12.53 -11.85
N ALA A 214 -14.81 -11.82 -12.92
CA ALA A 214 -15.51 -10.54 -12.89
C ALA A 214 -16.51 -10.42 -14.03
N GLN A 215 -17.60 -9.73 -13.76
CA GLN A 215 -18.60 -9.39 -14.77
C GLN A 215 -18.08 -8.28 -15.69
N ILE A 216 -18.34 -8.42 -17.00
CA ILE A 216 -18.01 -7.40 -17.99
C ILE A 216 -19.21 -6.46 -18.14
N GLY A 217 -19.13 -5.28 -17.50
CA GLY A 217 -20.23 -4.30 -17.53
C GLY A 217 -21.34 -4.58 -16.51
N GLN A 218 -22.18 -3.58 -16.23
CA GLN A 218 -23.18 -3.66 -15.16
C GLN A 218 -24.45 -4.46 -15.50
N ARG A 219 -24.69 -4.80 -16.79
CA ARG A 219 -25.92 -5.45 -17.28
C ARG A 219 -25.64 -6.52 -18.33
N SER A 220 -24.51 -7.17 -18.25
CA SER A 220 -24.08 -8.17 -19.22
C SER A 220 -23.99 -9.53 -18.55
N ASP A 221 -24.39 -10.58 -19.27
CA ASP A 221 -24.26 -11.97 -18.85
C ASP A 221 -22.86 -12.54 -19.13
N LEU A 222 -21.89 -11.64 -19.39
CA LEU A 222 -20.52 -12.00 -19.71
C LEU A 222 -19.65 -11.98 -18.45
N LEU A 223 -18.84 -13.03 -18.29
CA LEU A 223 -17.85 -13.14 -17.24
C LEU A 223 -16.46 -13.28 -17.85
N THR A 224 -15.51 -12.53 -17.29
CA THR A 224 -14.09 -12.71 -17.54
C THR A 224 -13.51 -13.62 -16.48
N ILE A 225 -12.78 -14.66 -16.89
CA ILE A 225 -12.03 -15.55 -16.02
C ILE A 225 -10.55 -15.25 -16.21
N GLY A 226 -9.89 -14.71 -15.17
CA GLY A 226 -8.49 -14.31 -15.19
C GLY A 226 -7.64 -15.16 -14.26
N LEU A 227 -6.42 -15.49 -14.70
CA LEU A 227 -5.41 -16.15 -13.90
C LEU A 227 -4.05 -15.54 -14.16
N SER A 228 -3.40 -15.07 -13.08
CA SER A 228 -2.04 -14.58 -13.15
C SER A 228 -1.05 -15.67 -12.78
N GLY A 229 -0.03 -15.88 -13.62
CA GLY A 229 0.96 -16.92 -13.44
C GLY A 229 2.27 -16.68 -14.17
N GLU A 230 3.31 -17.40 -13.75
CA GLU A 230 4.64 -17.31 -14.36
C GLU A 230 4.70 -18.02 -15.72
N ASN A 231 3.90 -19.07 -15.90
CA ASN A 231 3.86 -19.86 -17.13
C ASN A 231 2.54 -19.64 -17.86
N PRO A 232 2.55 -18.95 -19.02
CA PRO A 232 1.36 -18.68 -19.82
C PRO A 232 0.65 -19.94 -20.33
N ILE A 233 1.41 -20.97 -20.72
CA ILE A 233 0.84 -22.22 -21.26
C ILE A 233 0.04 -22.92 -20.18
N ARG A 234 0.61 -23.05 -18.97
CA ARG A 234 -0.07 -23.66 -17.82
C ARG A 234 -1.31 -22.87 -17.42
N SER A 235 -1.24 -21.54 -17.43
CA SER A 235 -2.39 -20.69 -17.13
C SER A 235 -3.53 -20.86 -18.14
N LYS A 236 -3.21 -20.98 -19.45
CA LYS A 236 -4.19 -21.27 -20.50
C LYS A 236 -4.86 -22.63 -20.29
N SER A 237 -4.07 -23.67 -20.02
CA SER A 237 -4.61 -25.03 -19.76
C SER A 237 -5.54 -25.02 -18.55
N ILE A 238 -5.17 -24.34 -17.47
CA ILE A 238 -6.01 -24.26 -16.26
C ILE A 238 -7.36 -23.60 -16.56
N ILE A 239 -7.36 -22.43 -17.23
CA ILE A 239 -8.60 -21.70 -17.51
C ILE A 239 -9.47 -22.49 -18.49
N ASN A 240 -8.89 -23.05 -19.57
CA ASN A 240 -9.66 -23.82 -20.54
C ASN A 240 -10.26 -25.07 -19.90
N THR A 241 -9.48 -25.80 -19.09
CA THR A 241 -10.00 -26.96 -18.35
C THR A 241 -11.08 -26.57 -17.34
N LEU A 242 -10.94 -25.41 -16.67
CA LEU A 242 -11.95 -24.88 -15.76
C LEU A 242 -13.27 -24.63 -16.49
N MET A 243 -13.22 -24.00 -17.67
CA MET A 243 -14.41 -23.76 -18.49
C MET A 243 -15.06 -25.07 -18.95
N ASP A 244 -14.25 -26.05 -19.37
CA ASP A 244 -14.75 -27.36 -19.80
C ASP A 244 -15.39 -28.14 -18.65
N VAL A 245 -14.73 -28.17 -17.47
CA VAL A 245 -15.27 -28.82 -16.26
C VAL A 245 -16.60 -28.19 -15.87
N TYR A 246 -16.66 -26.85 -15.82
CA TYR A 246 -17.87 -26.14 -15.43
C TYR A 246 -19.00 -26.35 -16.46
N LYS A 247 -18.68 -26.33 -17.76
CA LYS A 247 -19.62 -26.65 -18.85
C LYS A 247 -20.21 -28.06 -18.69
N MET A 248 -19.37 -29.04 -18.42
CA MET A 248 -19.80 -30.43 -18.25
C MET A 248 -20.63 -30.64 -16.98
N ASP A 249 -20.26 -29.96 -15.88
CA ASP A 249 -21.00 -29.98 -14.63
C ASP A 249 -22.43 -29.44 -14.80
N GLY A 250 -22.56 -28.28 -15.46
CA GLY A 250 -23.88 -27.72 -15.75
C GLY A 250 -24.76 -28.59 -16.65
N VAL A 251 -24.17 -29.27 -17.65
CA VAL A 251 -24.90 -30.27 -18.47
C VAL A 251 -25.36 -31.45 -17.61
N LYS A 252 -24.47 -31.97 -16.77
CA LYS A 252 -24.77 -33.11 -15.89
C LYS A 252 -25.91 -32.78 -14.91
N ASP A 253 -25.88 -31.60 -14.33
CA ASP A 253 -26.90 -31.12 -13.39
C ASP A 253 -28.28 -31.04 -14.07
N ARG A 254 -28.35 -30.42 -15.25
CA ARG A 254 -29.62 -30.30 -16.02
C ARG A 254 -30.14 -31.69 -16.43
N GLN A 255 -29.27 -32.58 -16.88
CA GLN A 255 -29.63 -33.95 -17.20
C GLN A 255 -30.15 -34.71 -15.98
N GLN A 256 -29.54 -34.51 -14.80
CA GLN A 256 -29.99 -35.13 -13.56
C GLN A 256 -31.42 -34.71 -13.18
N ILE A 257 -31.72 -33.40 -13.32
CA ILE A 257 -33.08 -32.88 -13.07
C ILE A 257 -34.08 -33.56 -14.01
N SER A 258 -33.77 -33.59 -15.30
CA SER A 258 -34.64 -34.22 -16.32
C SER A 258 -34.84 -35.70 -16.05
N ARG A 259 -33.76 -36.44 -15.69
CA ARG A 259 -33.85 -37.89 -15.35
C ARG A 259 -34.73 -38.10 -14.13
N THR A 260 -34.51 -37.34 -13.05
CA THR A 260 -35.31 -37.48 -11.83
C THR A 260 -36.79 -37.14 -12.07
N THR A 261 -37.05 -36.15 -12.97
CA THR A 261 -38.43 -35.82 -13.37
C THR A 261 -39.06 -36.98 -14.13
N ILE A 262 -38.36 -37.59 -15.10
CA ILE A 262 -38.86 -38.75 -15.87
C ILE A 262 -39.12 -39.92 -14.92
N GLU A 263 -38.17 -40.26 -14.05
CA GLU A 263 -38.30 -41.38 -13.08
C GLU A 263 -39.49 -41.16 -12.16
N PHE A 264 -39.69 -39.94 -11.64
CA PHE A 264 -40.83 -39.60 -10.83
C PHE A 264 -42.15 -39.80 -11.57
N ILE A 265 -42.22 -39.36 -12.86
CA ILE A 265 -43.42 -39.51 -13.71
C ILE A 265 -43.67 -40.99 -14.05
N ASP A 266 -42.61 -41.76 -14.40
CA ASP A 266 -42.73 -43.16 -14.73
C ASP A 266 -43.29 -43.99 -13.55
N ASN A 267 -42.79 -43.73 -12.33
CA ASN A 267 -43.30 -44.37 -11.12
C ASN A 267 -44.79 -44.00 -10.88
N ARG A 268 -45.17 -42.78 -11.16
CA ARG A 268 -46.54 -42.29 -11.02
C ARG A 268 -47.45 -42.89 -12.08
N PHE A 269 -46.91 -43.09 -13.27
CA PHE A 269 -47.61 -43.61 -14.43
C PHE A 269 -48.10 -45.05 -14.21
N LEU A 270 -47.22 -45.91 -13.65
CA LEU A 270 -47.57 -47.29 -13.32
C LEU A 270 -48.80 -47.36 -12.41
N SER A 271 -48.79 -46.57 -11.33
CA SER A 271 -49.94 -46.53 -10.39
C SER A 271 -51.20 -45.98 -11.04
N LEU A 272 -51.05 -45.11 -12.03
CA LEU A 272 -52.20 -44.51 -12.71
C LEU A 272 -52.87 -45.44 -13.70
N VAL A 273 -52.08 -46.21 -14.42
CA VAL A 273 -52.53 -47.25 -15.34
C VAL A 273 -53.37 -48.30 -14.60
N ASP A 274 -52.84 -48.82 -13.48
CA ASP A 274 -53.57 -49.80 -12.64
C ASP A 274 -54.91 -49.22 -12.14
N GLN A 275 -54.93 -47.95 -11.80
CA GLN A 275 -56.17 -47.26 -11.38
C GLN A 275 -57.16 -47.07 -12.53
N LEU A 276 -56.66 -46.74 -13.73
CA LEU A 276 -57.47 -46.59 -14.94
C LEU A 276 -58.12 -47.92 -15.30
N ASP A 277 -57.30 -48.98 -15.42
CA ASP A 277 -57.79 -50.35 -15.70
C ASP A 277 -58.85 -50.78 -14.69
N SER A 278 -58.63 -50.54 -13.41
CA SER A 278 -59.60 -50.85 -12.37
C SER A 278 -60.91 -50.11 -12.51
N ILE A 279 -60.88 -48.81 -12.92
CA ILE A 279 -62.09 -48.03 -13.13
C ILE A 279 -62.76 -48.38 -14.42
N GLU A 280 -62.02 -48.67 -15.50
CA GLU A 280 -62.58 -49.15 -16.79
C GLU A 280 -63.28 -50.50 -16.63
N ASN A 281 -62.63 -51.43 -15.91
CA ASN A 281 -63.21 -52.70 -15.59
C ASN A 281 -64.51 -52.52 -14.77
N ARG A 282 -64.54 -51.55 -13.85
CA ARG A 282 -65.75 -51.21 -13.10
C ARG A 282 -66.82 -50.59 -13.99
N LYS A 283 -66.45 -49.74 -14.93
CA LYS A 283 -67.36 -49.17 -15.93
C LYS A 283 -67.97 -50.23 -16.83
N GLU A 284 -67.13 -51.14 -17.32
CA GLU A 284 -67.58 -52.27 -18.13
C GLU A 284 -68.51 -53.22 -17.37
N ALA A 285 -68.16 -53.58 -16.14
CA ALA A 285 -69.01 -54.36 -15.26
C ALA A 285 -70.36 -53.69 -15.01
N PHE A 286 -70.35 -52.33 -14.72
CA PHE A 286 -71.55 -51.60 -14.51
C PHE A 286 -72.44 -51.49 -15.75
N GLN A 287 -71.85 -51.30 -16.96
CA GLN A 287 -72.55 -51.34 -18.25
C GLN A 287 -73.17 -52.71 -18.56
N LYS A 288 -72.41 -53.78 -18.32
CA LYS A 288 -72.89 -55.11 -18.47
C LYS A 288 -74.01 -55.49 -17.52
N GLN A 289 -73.89 -55.06 -16.23
CA GLN A 289 -74.86 -55.36 -15.19
C GLN A 289 -76.19 -54.63 -15.42
N ASN A 290 -76.15 -53.44 -16.00
CA ASN A 290 -77.31 -52.55 -16.12
C ASN A 290 -77.85 -52.37 -17.56
N ASN A 291 -77.32 -53.01 -18.54
CA ASN A 291 -77.75 -53.05 -19.94
C ASN A 291 -77.99 -51.67 -20.61
N PHE A 292 -77.11 -50.72 -20.42
CA PHE A 292 -77.27 -49.37 -21.03
C PHE A 292 -76.53 -49.30 -22.35
N VAL A 293 -77.27 -48.87 -23.42
CA VAL A 293 -76.64 -48.65 -24.76
C VAL A 293 -76.67 -47.20 -25.18
N ASP A 294 -77.69 -46.37 -24.79
CA ASP A 294 -77.66 -44.95 -25.14
C ASP A 294 -78.59 -44.06 -24.27
N LEU A 295 -78.02 -43.03 -23.63
CA LEU A 295 -78.70 -42.02 -22.85
C LEU A 295 -78.29 -40.61 -23.32
N LYS A 296 -78.14 -40.41 -24.63
CA LYS A 296 -77.46 -39.25 -25.15
C LYS A 296 -78.28 -37.96 -25.31
N GLU A 297 -79.59 -37.97 -25.21
CA GLU A 297 -80.39 -36.84 -25.72
C GLU A 297 -80.95 -35.88 -24.67
N THR A 298 -81.04 -36.23 -23.40
CA THR A 298 -81.69 -35.35 -22.38
C THR A 298 -80.78 -34.60 -21.45
N ALA A 299 -79.50 -34.83 -21.51
CA ALA A 299 -78.54 -34.33 -20.53
C ALA A 299 -77.62 -33.22 -21.07
N SER A 300 -77.73 -32.79 -22.36
CA SER A 300 -76.69 -31.94 -22.97
C SER A 300 -76.65 -30.50 -22.41
N LEU A 301 -77.69 -29.94 -21.96
CA LEU A 301 -77.69 -28.57 -21.36
C LEU A 301 -77.27 -28.52 -19.89
N SER A 302 -77.59 -29.59 -19.16
CA SER A 302 -77.12 -29.70 -17.71
C SER A 302 -75.67 -30.22 -17.62
N LEU A 303 -75.21 -30.92 -18.63
CA LEU A 303 -73.88 -31.47 -18.74
C LEU A 303 -72.81 -30.38 -19.00
N GLN A 304 -73.15 -29.31 -19.71
CA GLN A 304 -72.18 -28.29 -20.06
C GLN A 304 -71.70 -27.51 -18.82
N SER A 305 -72.60 -27.12 -17.94
CA SER A 305 -72.24 -26.45 -16.67
C SER A 305 -71.55 -27.41 -15.69
N LEU A 306 -71.91 -28.69 -15.71
CA LEU A 306 -71.27 -29.71 -14.85
C LEU A 306 -69.85 -30.01 -15.33
N SER A 307 -69.61 -30.05 -16.64
CA SER A 307 -68.29 -30.24 -17.25
C SER A 307 -67.30 -29.15 -16.87
N GLU A 308 -67.72 -27.87 -16.73
CA GLU A 308 -66.85 -26.78 -16.33
C GLU A 308 -66.39 -26.89 -14.88
N TYR A 309 -67.25 -27.24 -13.94
CA TYR A 309 -66.87 -27.54 -12.56
C TYR A 309 -66.00 -28.79 -12.44
N GLU A 310 -66.23 -29.77 -13.29
CA GLU A 310 -65.42 -30.99 -13.35
C GLU A 310 -63.99 -30.74 -13.84
N LYS A 311 -63.84 -29.87 -14.84
CA LYS A 311 -62.54 -29.46 -15.35
C LYS A 311 -61.75 -28.69 -14.28
N ASN A 312 -62.43 -27.80 -13.56
CA ASN A 312 -61.76 -27.03 -12.47
C ASN A 312 -61.38 -27.93 -11.30
N GLU A 313 -62.29 -28.83 -10.85
CA GLU A 313 -62.02 -29.84 -9.82
C GLU A 313 -60.84 -30.76 -10.21
N PHE A 314 -60.80 -31.11 -11.48
CA PHE A 314 -59.69 -31.95 -12.01
C PHE A 314 -58.32 -31.22 -11.90
N ASN A 315 -58.25 -30.00 -12.39
CA ASN A 315 -57.02 -29.24 -12.34
C ASN A 315 -56.54 -29.04 -10.87
N GLU A 316 -57.46 -28.64 -10.00
CA GLU A 316 -57.21 -28.49 -8.58
C GLU A 316 -56.81 -29.82 -7.91
N SER A 317 -57.50 -30.93 -8.23
CA SER A 317 -57.16 -32.25 -7.68
C SER A 317 -55.79 -32.77 -8.17
N ASN A 318 -55.45 -32.51 -9.40
CA ASN A 318 -54.15 -32.87 -9.95
C ASN A 318 -53.01 -32.08 -9.27
N GLN A 319 -53.21 -30.79 -9.16
CA GLN A 319 -52.23 -29.95 -8.47
C GLN A 319 -52.09 -30.35 -7.00
N LEU A 320 -53.18 -30.70 -6.31
CA LEU A 320 -53.14 -31.19 -4.95
C LEU A 320 -52.38 -32.55 -4.84
N GLN A 321 -52.60 -33.45 -5.77
CA GLN A 321 -51.93 -34.76 -5.75
C GLN A 321 -50.44 -34.67 -6.04
N ILE A 322 -50.08 -33.83 -7.02
CA ILE A 322 -48.68 -33.53 -7.31
C ILE A 322 -48.03 -32.86 -6.09
N SER A 323 -48.72 -31.90 -5.48
CA SER A 323 -48.23 -31.20 -4.28
C SER A 323 -48.02 -32.15 -3.10
N LYS A 324 -49.00 -33.08 -2.84
CA LYS A 324 -48.85 -34.09 -1.77
C LYS A 324 -47.71 -35.07 -2.03
N THR A 325 -47.47 -35.41 -3.30
CA THR A 325 -46.33 -36.27 -3.65
C THR A 325 -45.00 -35.54 -3.42
N ILE A 326 -44.90 -34.25 -3.78
CA ILE A 326 -43.70 -33.49 -3.54
C ILE A 326 -43.44 -33.37 -2.01
N ILE A 327 -44.50 -33.13 -1.19
CA ILE A 327 -44.38 -33.07 0.26
C ILE A 327 -43.91 -34.43 0.86
N SER A 328 -44.45 -35.54 0.39
CA SER A 328 -44.03 -36.86 0.90
C SER A 328 -42.54 -37.12 0.61
N THR A 329 -42.08 -36.73 -0.58
CA THR A 329 -40.66 -36.80 -0.94
C THR A 329 -39.79 -35.87 -0.07
N LEU A 330 -40.28 -34.66 0.26
CA LEU A 330 -39.58 -33.71 1.15
C LEU A 330 -39.58 -34.13 2.63
N SER A 331 -40.48 -35.01 3.04
CA SER A 331 -40.66 -35.36 4.47
C SER A 331 -39.75 -36.53 4.90
N ASP A 332 -39.09 -37.22 4.01
CA ASP A 332 -38.13 -38.27 4.33
C ASP A 332 -36.83 -37.61 4.87
N ASP A 333 -36.41 -37.96 6.10
CA ASP A 333 -35.24 -37.36 6.78
C ASP A 333 -33.91 -37.62 6.06
N LYS A 334 -33.88 -38.58 5.13
CA LYS A 334 -32.72 -38.81 4.28
C LYS A 334 -32.62 -37.89 3.07
N SER A 335 -33.64 -37.05 2.83
CA SER A 335 -33.86 -36.31 1.58
C SER A 335 -33.42 -34.84 1.60
N LEU A 336 -32.58 -34.41 2.56
CA LEU A 336 -32.13 -32.97 2.60
C LEU A 336 -31.33 -32.58 1.36
N LEU A 337 -30.85 -33.54 0.59
CA LEU A 337 -30.02 -33.35 -0.60
C LEU A 337 -30.66 -33.92 -1.89
N ASP A 338 -31.93 -34.34 -1.81
CA ASP A 338 -32.64 -34.85 -2.99
C ASP A 338 -33.22 -33.67 -3.78
N ARG A 339 -32.99 -33.67 -5.09
CA ARG A 339 -33.53 -32.65 -5.98
C ARG A 339 -35.02 -32.87 -6.23
N ILE A 340 -35.76 -31.79 -6.19
CA ILE A 340 -37.17 -31.80 -6.50
C ILE A 340 -37.38 -31.46 -7.97
N PRO A 341 -38.22 -32.21 -8.70
CA PRO A 341 -38.57 -31.87 -10.08
C PRO A 341 -39.20 -30.47 -10.16
N VAL A 342 -38.72 -29.63 -11.08
CA VAL A 342 -39.26 -28.27 -11.32
C VAL A 342 -40.35 -28.28 -12.39
N ASN A 343 -41.21 -27.27 -12.40
CA ASN A 343 -42.26 -27.01 -13.39
C ASN A 343 -43.43 -28.04 -13.42
N MET A 344 -43.66 -28.75 -12.34
CA MET A 344 -44.81 -29.63 -12.19
C MET A 344 -46.04 -28.98 -11.57
N LEU A 345 -45.85 -27.83 -10.90
CA LEU A 345 -46.90 -27.07 -10.25
C LEU A 345 -47.26 -25.84 -11.08
N GLU A 346 -48.55 -25.45 -11.12
CA GLU A 346 -49.02 -24.25 -11.80
C GLU A 346 -48.74 -22.95 -11.02
N VAL A 347 -48.05 -23.05 -9.88
CA VAL A 347 -47.70 -21.93 -8.99
C VAL A 347 -46.26 -21.51 -9.23
N GLU A 348 -46.07 -20.37 -9.89
CA GLU A 348 -44.76 -19.83 -10.28
C GLU A 348 -43.83 -19.59 -9.08
N ASN A 349 -44.39 -19.03 -7.99
CA ASN A 349 -43.60 -18.80 -6.75
C ASN A 349 -43.05 -20.09 -6.12
N LEU A 350 -43.79 -21.19 -6.17
CA LEU A 350 -43.37 -22.49 -5.69
C LEU A 350 -42.27 -23.11 -6.57
N ASN A 351 -42.46 -23.00 -7.89
CA ASN A 351 -41.41 -23.43 -8.84
C ASN A 351 -40.11 -22.64 -8.66
N ALA A 352 -40.19 -21.33 -8.42
CA ALA A 352 -39.03 -20.49 -8.10
C ALA A 352 -38.34 -20.92 -6.78
N LEU A 353 -39.08 -21.21 -5.74
CA LEU A 353 -38.53 -21.73 -4.47
C LEU A 353 -37.88 -23.09 -4.64
N ILE A 354 -38.49 -23.98 -5.41
CA ILE A 354 -37.92 -25.32 -5.73
C ILE A 354 -36.61 -25.17 -6.52
N GLN A 355 -36.58 -24.23 -7.47
CA GLN A 355 -35.37 -23.94 -8.24
C GLN A 355 -34.25 -23.38 -7.34
N GLN A 356 -34.59 -22.46 -6.41
CA GLN A 356 -33.64 -21.93 -5.44
C GLN A 356 -33.12 -23.02 -4.50
N TYR A 357 -34.00 -23.93 -4.06
CA TYR A 357 -33.61 -25.07 -3.26
C TYR A 357 -32.64 -25.99 -4.01
N ASN A 358 -32.97 -26.38 -5.24
CA ASN A 358 -32.10 -27.22 -6.08
C ASN A 358 -30.75 -26.53 -6.32
N SER A 359 -30.77 -25.22 -6.60
CA SER A 359 -29.52 -24.43 -6.75
C SER A 359 -28.70 -24.39 -5.46
N SER A 360 -29.38 -24.36 -4.32
CA SER A 360 -28.69 -24.40 -3.01
C SER A 360 -28.15 -25.77 -2.66
N ILE A 361 -28.73 -26.86 -3.16
CA ILE A 361 -28.15 -28.20 -3.10
C ILE A 361 -26.81 -28.23 -3.87
N ASP A 362 -26.80 -27.63 -5.07
CA ASP A 362 -25.59 -27.56 -5.88
C ASP A 362 -24.50 -26.73 -5.19
N GLU A 363 -24.89 -25.59 -4.57
CA GLU A 363 -24.03 -24.78 -3.74
C GLU A 363 -23.48 -25.57 -2.53
N TYR A 364 -24.33 -26.36 -1.87
CA TYR A 364 -23.96 -27.22 -0.76
C TYR A 364 -22.92 -28.27 -1.17
N TYR A 365 -23.17 -29.03 -2.25
CA TYR A 365 -22.23 -30.02 -2.73
C TYR A 365 -20.89 -29.41 -3.16
N LYS A 366 -20.95 -28.24 -3.81
CA LYS A 366 -19.76 -27.48 -4.20
C LYS A 366 -18.95 -27.04 -2.98
N LEU A 367 -19.62 -26.61 -1.90
CA LEU A 367 -18.98 -26.21 -0.65
C LEU A 367 -18.51 -27.39 0.20
N GLN A 368 -19.24 -28.50 0.21
CA GLN A 368 -18.88 -29.70 0.97
C GLN A 368 -17.54 -30.29 0.51
N LEU A 369 -17.30 -30.25 -0.80
CA LEU A 369 -16.05 -30.68 -1.37
C LEU A 369 -14.91 -29.65 -1.14
N SER A 370 -15.24 -28.35 -0.90
CA SER A 370 -14.21 -27.29 -0.79
C SER A 370 -13.79 -26.93 0.63
N ALA A 371 -14.61 -27.19 1.64
CA ALA A 371 -14.43 -26.43 2.87
C ALA A 371 -14.42 -27.25 4.18
N GLY A 372 -14.60 -28.56 4.12
CA GLY A 372 -14.67 -29.42 5.30
C GLY A 372 -15.89 -29.16 6.17
N GLU A 373 -16.29 -30.17 6.98
CA GLU A 373 -17.59 -30.21 7.70
C GLU A 373 -17.83 -29.09 8.74
N LYS A 374 -16.81 -28.39 9.17
CA LYS A 374 -16.90 -27.33 10.19
C LYS A 374 -16.86 -25.90 9.62
N ASN A 375 -16.90 -25.73 8.32
CA ASN A 375 -16.86 -24.38 7.75
C ASN A 375 -18.18 -23.64 7.99
N PRO A 376 -18.15 -22.40 8.53
CA PRO A 376 -19.34 -21.57 8.74
C PRO A 376 -20.20 -21.38 7.50
N SER A 377 -19.58 -21.30 6.30
CA SER A 377 -20.30 -21.17 5.03
C SER A 377 -21.07 -22.43 4.66
N LEU A 378 -20.55 -23.62 4.99
CA LEU A 378 -21.27 -24.89 4.78
C LEU A 378 -22.47 -24.99 5.72
N LEU A 379 -22.29 -24.60 6.98
CA LEU A 379 -23.36 -24.54 7.96
C LEU A 379 -24.44 -23.55 7.53
N TYR A 380 -24.03 -22.37 7.04
CA TYR A 380 -24.95 -21.37 6.52
C TYR A 380 -25.77 -21.89 5.33
N VAL A 381 -25.13 -22.56 4.35
CA VAL A 381 -25.85 -23.15 3.19
C VAL A 381 -26.74 -24.30 3.64
N LYS A 382 -26.32 -25.10 4.63
CA LYS A 382 -27.15 -26.14 5.23
C LYS A 382 -28.38 -25.54 5.92
N ASP A 383 -28.21 -24.48 6.68
CA ASP A 383 -29.33 -23.76 7.30
C ASP A 383 -30.22 -23.11 6.25
N LYS A 384 -29.65 -22.55 5.20
CA LYS A 384 -30.37 -22.02 4.06
C LYS A 384 -31.17 -23.09 3.33
N LEU A 385 -30.60 -24.29 3.13
CA LEU A 385 -31.29 -25.44 2.58
C LEU A 385 -32.46 -25.87 3.48
N ASN A 386 -32.23 -25.95 4.79
CA ASN A 386 -33.30 -26.24 5.74
C ASN A 386 -34.42 -25.16 5.68
N ASN A 387 -34.03 -23.91 5.61
CA ASN A 387 -34.98 -22.82 5.48
C ASN A 387 -35.77 -22.89 4.15
N TYR A 388 -35.12 -23.21 3.03
CA TYR A 388 -35.82 -23.43 1.77
C TYR A 388 -36.74 -24.66 1.85
N LYS A 389 -36.24 -25.78 2.42
CA LYS A 389 -37.02 -26.98 2.64
C LYS A 389 -38.30 -26.67 3.46
N GLU A 390 -38.13 -25.94 4.57
CA GLU A 390 -39.26 -25.56 5.41
C GLU A 390 -40.18 -24.53 4.73
N ASN A 391 -39.62 -23.58 3.98
CA ASN A 391 -40.41 -22.64 3.20
C ASN A 391 -41.19 -23.33 2.07
N ILE A 392 -40.55 -24.26 1.35
CA ILE A 392 -41.23 -25.09 0.33
C ILE A 392 -42.33 -25.92 0.98
N LYS A 393 -42.04 -26.59 2.12
CA LYS A 393 -43.02 -27.35 2.89
C LYS A 393 -44.18 -26.47 3.33
N SER A 394 -43.86 -25.32 3.92
CA SER A 394 -44.88 -24.39 4.41
C SER A 394 -45.78 -23.89 3.27
N SER A 395 -45.14 -23.47 2.16
CA SER A 395 -45.83 -22.96 0.96
C SER A 395 -46.63 -24.06 0.26
N LEU A 396 -46.09 -25.26 0.14
CA LEU A 396 -46.82 -26.44 -0.38
C LEU A 396 -47.99 -26.82 0.55
N ASN A 397 -47.81 -26.80 1.85
CA ASN A 397 -48.88 -27.07 2.77
C ASN A 397 -49.99 -25.98 2.72
N ALA A 398 -49.59 -24.71 2.50
CA ALA A 398 -50.55 -23.65 2.28
C ALA A 398 -51.33 -23.86 0.95
N TYR A 399 -50.60 -24.19 -0.11
CA TYR A 399 -51.20 -24.47 -1.43
C TYR A 399 -52.06 -25.71 -1.43
N ILE A 400 -51.68 -26.77 -0.73
CA ILE A 400 -52.51 -27.95 -0.52
C ILE A 400 -53.79 -27.58 0.23
N ARG A 401 -53.70 -26.79 1.33
CA ARG A 401 -54.88 -26.34 2.04
C ARG A 401 -55.83 -25.48 1.16
N ASP A 402 -55.22 -24.62 0.33
CA ASP A 402 -55.99 -23.80 -0.59
C ASP A 402 -56.67 -24.65 -1.70
N LEU A 403 -55.97 -25.61 -2.25
CA LEU A 403 -56.48 -26.62 -3.20
C LEU A 403 -57.56 -27.48 -2.52
N GLU A 404 -57.32 -27.93 -1.28
CA GLU A 404 -58.30 -28.71 -0.49
C GLU A 404 -59.55 -27.89 -0.22
N PHE A 405 -59.38 -26.60 0.14
CA PHE A 405 -60.47 -25.68 0.33
C PHE A 405 -61.22 -25.40 -0.96
N SER A 406 -60.52 -25.18 -2.06
CA SER A 406 -61.16 -24.98 -3.39
C SER A 406 -61.88 -26.24 -3.84
N LEU A 407 -61.24 -27.41 -3.74
CA LEU A 407 -61.86 -28.70 -4.03
C LEU A 407 -63.08 -28.94 -3.16
N GLN A 408 -63.01 -28.65 -1.85
CA GLN A 408 -64.16 -28.77 -1.00
C GLN A 408 -65.31 -27.88 -1.42
N LYS A 409 -65.00 -26.61 -1.79
CA LYS A 409 -66.01 -25.67 -2.29
C LYS A 409 -66.60 -26.10 -3.65
N THR A 410 -65.74 -26.61 -4.53
CA THR A 410 -66.16 -27.14 -5.82
C THR A 410 -67.07 -28.35 -5.60
N SER A 411 -66.66 -29.26 -4.70
CA SER A 411 -67.47 -30.41 -4.28
C SER A 411 -68.81 -30.05 -3.61
N GLU A 412 -68.82 -29.08 -2.70
CA GLU A 412 -70.03 -28.55 -2.08
C GLU A 412 -71.03 -27.93 -3.10
N ARG A 413 -70.51 -27.24 -4.12
CA ARG A 413 -71.32 -26.72 -5.23
C ARG A 413 -71.90 -27.83 -6.08
N LYS A 414 -71.10 -28.85 -6.39
CA LYS A 414 -71.49 -30.08 -7.09
C LYS A 414 -72.64 -30.79 -6.36
N GLN A 415 -72.54 -30.91 -5.07
CA GLN A 415 -73.58 -31.53 -4.23
C GLN A 415 -74.85 -30.71 -4.20
N LYS A 416 -74.72 -29.35 -4.21
CA LYS A 416 -75.88 -28.45 -4.34
C LYS A 416 -76.56 -28.53 -5.68
N PHE A 417 -75.79 -28.68 -6.80
CA PHE A 417 -76.38 -28.88 -8.10
C PHE A 417 -77.00 -30.26 -8.30
N ASN A 418 -76.35 -31.32 -7.75
CA ASN A 418 -76.93 -32.66 -7.75
C ASN A 418 -78.23 -32.75 -6.94
N SER A 419 -78.35 -32.01 -5.85
CA SER A 419 -79.60 -31.97 -5.11
C SER A 419 -80.77 -31.29 -5.90
N LYS A 420 -80.45 -30.51 -6.92
CA LYS A 420 -81.41 -29.87 -7.80
C LYS A 420 -81.79 -30.75 -9.01
N ILE A 421 -81.01 -31.73 -9.33
CA ILE A 421 -81.20 -32.64 -10.45
C ILE A 421 -81.82 -33.98 -10.04
N THR A 422 -82.19 -34.12 -8.74
CA THR A 422 -82.63 -35.39 -8.16
C THR A 422 -84.06 -35.84 -8.53
N SER A 423 -84.31 -35.93 -9.81
CA SER A 423 -85.39 -36.78 -10.30
C SER A 423 -84.92 -37.80 -11.36
N ALA A 424 -83.61 -37.91 -11.64
CA ALA A 424 -83.03 -38.86 -12.57
C ALA A 424 -82.73 -40.22 -11.89
N PRO A 425 -82.83 -41.32 -12.56
CA PRO A 425 -82.58 -42.66 -11.96
C PRO A 425 -81.19 -42.78 -11.38
N SER A 426 -81.06 -43.45 -10.25
CA SER A 426 -79.79 -43.66 -9.52
C SER A 426 -78.68 -44.29 -10.36
N GLN A 427 -79.03 -44.98 -11.41
CA GLN A 427 -78.15 -45.60 -12.39
C GLN A 427 -77.39 -44.60 -13.27
N GLU A 428 -78.08 -43.54 -13.68
CA GLU A 428 -77.44 -42.46 -14.46
C GLU A 428 -76.37 -41.73 -13.65
N LYS A 429 -76.66 -41.51 -12.38
CA LYS A 429 -75.71 -40.93 -11.44
C LYS A 429 -74.47 -41.74 -11.24
N GLN A 430 -74.59 -43.07 -11.11
CA GLN A 430 -73.44 -43.97 -10.91
C GLN A 430 -72.59 -44.06 -12.18
N TYR A 431 -73.20 -44.20 -13.35
CA TYR A 431 -72.49 -44.24 -14.62
C TYR A 431 -71.71 -42.95 -14.89
N LYS A 432 -72.36 -41.80 -14.67
CA LYS A 432 -71.70 -40.51 -14.82
C LYS A 432 -70.54 -40.34 -13.82
N SER A 433 -70.67 -40.85 -12.60
CA SER A 433 -69.61 -40.85 -11.61
C SER A 433 -68.39 -41.70 -12.02
N ILE A 434 -68.67 -42.88 -12.58
CA ILE A 434 -67.60 -43.76 -13.07
C ILE A 434 -66.92 -43.15 -14.30
N ASN A 435 -67.73 -42.68 -15.25
CA ASN A 435 -67.18 -42.05 -16.50
C ASN A 435 -66.32 -40.84 -16.16
N ARG A 436 -66.75 -40.03 -15.21
CA ARG A 436 -65.97 -38.92 -14.72
C ARG A 436 -64.64 -39.30 -14.11
N GLN A 437 -64.62 -40.45 -13.37
CA GLN A 437 -63.37 -40.97 -12.80
C GLN A 437 -62.44 -41.40 -13.93
N VAL A 438 -62.95 -42.00 -15.00
CA VAL A 438 -62.19 -42.36 -16.20
C VAL A 438 -61.62 -41.08 -16.84
N ASP A 439 -62.48 -40.09 -17.14
CA ASP A 439 -62.07 -38.83 -17.78
C ASP A 439 -61.00 -38.09 -16.99
N ILE A 440 -61.15 -38.06 -15.65
CA ILE A 440 -60.17 -37.47 -14.76
C ILE A 440 -58.82 -38.19 -14.84
N LYS A 441 -58.86 -39.53 -14.80
CA LYS A 441 -57.63 -40.32 -14.84
C LYS A 441 -56.96 -40.30 -16.20
N GLU A 442 -57.73 -40.34 -17.27
CA GLU A 442 -57.29 -40.26 -18.66
C GLU A 442 -56.62 -38.90 -18.95
N SER A 443 -57.25 -37.81 -18.50
CA SER A 443 -56.69 -36.46 -18.65
C SER A 443 -55.39 -36.30 -17.85
N LEU A 444 -55.31 -36.90 -16.62
CA LEU A 444 -54.08 -36.92 -15.85
C LEU A 444 -52.99 -37.73 -16.59
N TYR A 445 -53.38 -38.86 -17.18
CA TYR A 445 -52.49 -39.70 -17.98
C TYR A 445 -51.88 -38.91 -19.13
N ILE A 446 -52.69 -38.18 -19.91
CA ILE A 446 -52.25 -37.36 -21.04
C ILE A 446 -51.32 -36.23 -20.55
N TYR A 447 -51.68 -35.55 -19.47
CA TYR A 447 -50.84 -34.51 -18.87
C TYR A 447 -49.46 -35.01 -18.45
N LEU A 448 -49.42 -36.16 -17.73
CA LEU A 448 -48.16 -36.74 -17.31
C LEU A 448 -47.33 -37.23 -18.51
N LEU A 449 -48.00 -37.79 -19.56
CA LEU A 449 -47.32 -38.20 -20.77
C LEU A 449 -46.68 -36.98 -21.48
N GLN A 450 -47.41 -35.86 -21.58
CA GLN A 450 -46.87 -34.63 -22.14
C GLN A 450 -45.66 -34.14 -21.36
N LYS A 451 -45.73 -34.13 -20.03
CA LYS A 451 -44.62 -33.70 -19.19
C LYS A 451 -43.40 -34.64 -19.22
N ARG A 452 -43.68 -35.96 -19.39
CA ARG A 452 -42.60 -36.95 -19.60
C ARG A 452 -41.85 -36.69 -20.91
N GLU A 453 -42.61 -36.51 -22.01
CA GLU A 453 -42.01 -36.23 -23.32
C GLU A 453 -41.23 -34.89 -23.30
N GLU A 454 -41.81 -33.85 -22.68
CA GLU A 454 -41.10 -32.55 -22.48
C GLU A 454 -39.76 -32.75 -21.73
N SER A 455 -39.76 -33.52 -20.62
CA SER A 455 -38.57 -33.82 -19.88
C SER A 455 -37.58 -34.71 -20.65
N ALA A 456 -38.07 -35.64 -21.49
CA ALA A 456 -37.25 -36.48 -22.35
C ALA A 456 -36.57 -35.65 -23.47
N ILE A 457 -37.30 -34.69 -24.06
CA ILE A 457 -36.73 -33.72 -25.01
C ILE A 457 -35.65 -32.89 -24.34
N ASN A 458 -35.93 -32.33 -23.15
CA ASN A 458 -34.93 -31.54 -22.38
C ASN A 458 -33.70 -32.37 -22.02
N LEU A 459 -33.84 -33.67 -21.71
CA LEU A 459 -32.72 -34.58 -21.47
C LEU A 459 -31.88 -34.80 -22.73
N ALA A 460 -32.52 -34.94 -23.89
CA ALA A 460 -31.85 -35.20 -25.17
C ALA A 460 -31.15 -33.95 -25.74
N ILE A 461 -31.75 -32.74 -25.54
CA ILE A 461 -31.27 -31.47 -26.09
C ILE A 461 -30.69 -30.60 -24.96
N THR A 462 -29.96 -31.21 -24.01
CA THR A 462 -29.40 -30.45 -22.91
C THR A 462 -28.32 -29.48 -23.39
N GLU A 463 -28.66 -28.19 -23.43
CA GLU A 463 -27.69 -27.12 -23.72
C GLU A 463 -26.76 -26.89 -22.53
N PRO A 464 -25.48 -26.56 -22.76
CA PRO A 464 -24.58 -26.20 -21.69
C PRO A 464 -25.02 -24.92 -20.98
N SER A 465 -24.66 -24.79 -19.70
CA SER A 465 -24.94 -23.58 -18.90
C SER A 465 -24.12 -22.37 -19.33
N ILE A 466 -23.02 -22.58 -20.06
CA ILE A 466 -22.13 -21.54 -20.54
C ILE A 466 -21.81 -21.68 -22.02
N LYS A 467 -21.61 -20.54 -22.68
CA LYS A 467 -21.02 -20.46 -24.02
C LYS A 467 -19.64 -19.82 -23.90
N ILE A 468 -18.62 -20.49 -24.40
CA ILE A 468 -17.26 -19.93 -24.46
C ILE A 468 -17.24 -18.94 -25.64
N LEU A 469 -16.97 -17.66 -25.35
CA LEU A 469 -16.80 -16.63 -26.38
C LEU A 469 -15.34 -16.55 -26.78
N ASP A 470 -14.43 -16.45 -25.79
CA ASP A 470 -13.00 -16.42 -26.02
C ASP A 470 -12.32 -17.49 -25.17
N PHE A 471 -11.52 -18.34 -25.83
CA PHE A 471 -10.60 -19.22 -25.12
C PHE A 471 -9.50 -18.43 -24.42
N ALA A 472 -8.85 -19.05 -23.45
CA ALA A 472 -7.84 -18.42 -22.65
C ALA A 472 -6.69 -17.84 -23.50
N LEU A 473 -6.55 -16.51 -23.48
CA LEU A 473 -5.52 -15.75 -24.17
C LEU A 473 -4.62 -15.07 -23.14
N THR A 474 -3.31 -15.11 -23.39
CA THR A 474 -2.34 -14.42 -22.53
C THR A 474 -1.93 -13.11 -23.19
N ALA A 475 -1.96 -12.02 -22.45
CA ALA A 475 -1.45 -10.73 -22.91
C ALA A 475 0.03 -10.84 -23.31
N SER A 476 0.42 -10.13 -24.35
CA SER A 476 1.77 -10.20 -24.95
C SER A 476 2.90 -9.71 -24.03
N GLY A 477 2.58 -9.07 -22.89
CA GLY A 477 3.56 -8.54 -21.95
C GLY A 477 3.35 -9.06 -20.52
N ALA A 478 4.43 -9.17 -19.75
CA ALA A 478 4.35 -9.44 -18.33
C ALA A 478 3.70 -8.27 -17.59
N ILE A 479 2.75 -8.56 -16.68
CA ILE A 479 2.09 -7.56 -15.85
C ILE A 479 2.94 -7.17 -14.63
N SER A 480 3.86 -8.05 -14.22
CA SER A 480 4.77 -7.86 -13.08
C SER A 480 6.06 -8.68 -13.31
N PRO A 481 7.21 -8.17 -12.83
CA PRO A 481 7.43 -6.82 -12.35
C PRO A 481 7.32 -5.78 -13.49
N ARG A 482 6.93 -4.55 -13.15
CA ARG A 482 6.90 -3.42 -14.12
C ARG A 482 8.23 -2.67 -14.08
N PRO A 483 9.15 -2.87 -15.02
CA PRO A 483 10.51 -2.32 -14.95
C PRO A 483 10.51 -0.80 -14.82
N LYS A 484 9.64 -0.11 -15.60
CA LYS A 484 9.52 1.35 -15.57
C LYS A 484 9.18 1.90 -14.19
N ILE A 485 8.25 1.24 -13.47
CA ILE A 485 7.83 1.67 -12.12
C ILE A 485 8.95 1.41 -11.11
N ILE A 486 9.61 0.26 -11.20
CA ILE A 486 10.70 -0.13 -10.30
C ILE A 486 11.89 0.81 -10.47
N TYR A 487 12.31 1.12 -11.71
CA TYR A 487 13.38 2.08 -11.96
C TYR A 487 12.98 3.50 -11.54
N ALA A 488 11.75 3.92 -11.81
CA ALA A 488 11.25 5.21 -11.33
C ALA A 488 11.29 5.29 -9.79
N GLY A 489 10.83 4.24 -9.10
CA GLY A 489 10.92 4.14 -7.64
C GLY A 489 12.36 4.16 -7.13
N ALA A 490 13.28 3.49 -7.83
CA ALA A 490 14.70 3.48 -7.50
C ALA A 490 15.33 4.88 -7.61
N ILE A 491 14.98 5.63 -8.66
CA ILE A 491 15.45 7.00 -8.86
C ILE A 491 14.90 7.91 -7.75
N VAL A 492 13.62 7.79 -7.43
CA VAL A 492 12.99 8.56 -6.36
C VAL A 492 13.65 8.28 -5.01
N LEU A 493 13.86 7.01 -4.67
CA LEU A 493 14.56 6.62 -3.43
C LEU A 493 16.02 7.07 -3.42
N GLY A 494 16.69 6.97 -4.58
CA GLY A 494 18.06 7.43 -4.75
C GLY A 494 18.22 8.95 -4.55
N LEU A 495 17.20 9.74 -4.86
CA LEU A 495 17.16 11.17 -4.59
C LEU A 495 16.71 11.49 -3.15
N LEU A 496 15.73 10.78 -2.64
CA LEU A 496 15.08 11.06 -1.36
C LEU A 496 16.01 10.76 -0.16
N ILE A 497 16.76 9.65 -0.22
CA ILE A 497 17.61 9.25 0.91
C ILE A 497 18.72 10.25 1.20
N PRO A 498 19.58 10.66 0.22
CA PRO A 498 20.58 11.70 0.45
C PRO A 498 19.96 13.03 0.88
N PHE A 499 18.79 13.38 0.30
CA PHE A 499 18.07 14.59 0.69
C PHE A 499 17.67 14.56 2.17
N LEU A 500 17.05 13.47 2.63
CA LEU A 500 16.66 13.32 4.04
C LEU A 500 17.88 13.35 4.98
N ILE A 501 18.99 12.72 4.59
CA ILE A 501 20.23 12.76 5.37
C ILE A 501 20.73 14.20 5.50
N LEU A 502 20.77 14.96 4.39
CA LEU A 502 21.23 16.35 4.40
C LEU A 502 20.29 17.25 5.21
N VAL A 503 18.98 17.08 5.09
CA VAL A 503 18.00 17.81 5.91
C VAL A 503 18.20 17.49 7.39
N THR A 504 18.39 16.22 7.74
CA THR A 504 18.63 15.82 9.14
C THR A 504 19.92 16.45 9.69
N ILE A 505 21.01 16.44 8.92
CA ILE A 505 22.27 17.10 9.29
C ILE A 505 22.05 18.62 9.47
N ALA A 506 21.28 19.25 8.58
CA ALA A 506 20.97 20.68 8.67
C ALA A 506 20.10 21.05 9.90
N LEU A 507 19.18 20.17 10.28
CA LEU A 507 18.32 20.35 11.47
C LEU A 507 19.11 20.18 12.78
N ILE A 508 20.13 19.33 12.79
CA ILE A 508 20.99 19.10 13.97
C ILE A 508 22.04 20.21 14.12
N ASP A 509 22.36 20.97 13.05
CA ASP A 509 23.37 22.04 13.12
C ASP A 509 22.85 23.24 13.91
N SER A 510 23.19 23.28 15.19
CA SER A 510 22.84 24.33 16.12
C SER A 510 23.79 25.53 16.09
N LYS A 511 24.80 25.53 15.19
CA LYS A 511 25.83 26.58 15.14
C LYS A 511 25.44 27.73 14.21
N ILE A 512 26.02 28.91 14.52
CA ILE A 512 25.92 30.08 13.67
C ILE A 512 26.84 29.88 12.46
N GLN A 513 26.31 30.00 11.26
CA GLN A 513 27.09 29.87 10.01
C GLN A 513 27.23 31.17 9.24
N SER A 514 26.26 32.09 9.38
CA SER A 514 26.18 33.35 8.61
C SER A 514 25.50 34.46 9.40
N LYS A 515 25.59 35.68 8.89
CA LYS A 515 24.84 36.83 9.41
C LYS A 515 23.34 36.54 9.48
N HIS A 516 22.78 35.86 8.50
CA HIS A 516 21.37 35.48 8.46
C HIS A 516 20.95 34.61 9.68
N ASP A 517 21.83 33.73 10.18
CA ASP A 517 21.55 32.96 11.38
C ASP A 517 21.44 33.85 12.63
N VAL A 518 22.26 34.93 12.71
CA VAL A 518 22.20 35.89 13.80
C VAL A 518 20.93 36.75 13.69
N ASP A 519 20.61 37.23 12.50
CA ASP A 519 19.42 38.06 12.23
C ASP A 519 18.11 37.31 12.55
N LYS A 520 18.05 36.00 12.25
CA LYS A 520 16.92 35.12 12.63
C LYS A 520 16.66 35.05 14.14
N LEU A 521 17.67 35.26 14.96
CA LEU A 521 17.50 35.22 16.42
C LEU A 521 16.82 36.52 16.96
N LYS A 522 16.64 37.54 16.13
CA LYS A 522 15.97 38.83 16.48
C LYS A 522 16.51 39.43 17.78
N LEU A 523 17.83 39.40 17.94
CA LEU A 523 18.50 39.84 19.19
C LEU A 523 18.59 41.37 19.38
N LYS A 524 18.21 42.17 18.38
CA LYS A 524 18.34 43.63 18.35
C LYS A 524 19.79 44.15 18.47
N ILE A 525 20.80 43.28 18.30
CA ILE A 525 22.23 43.61 18.27
C ILE A 525 22.70 43.52 16.82
N PRO A 526 23.20 44.57 16.20
CA PRO A 526 23.58 44.54 14.78
C PRO A 526 24.87 43.73 14.55
N VAL A 527 24.94 43.05 13.40
CA VAL A 527 26.22 42.49 12.89
C VAL A 527 26.88 43.55 12.03
N ILE A 528 28.02 44.11 12.51
CA ILE A 528 28.70 45.23 11.87
C ILE A 528 29.82 44.81 10.90
N ALA A 529 30.34 43.58 11.00
CA ALA A 529 31.34 43.09 10.07
C ALA A 529 31.31 41.55 10.01
N GLU A 530 31.71 41.02 8.87
CA GLU A 530 31.98 39.60 8.63
C GLU A 530 33.46 39.42 8.25
N ILE A 531 34.17 38.61 9.02
CA ILE A 531 35.61 38.38 8.81
C ILE A 531 35.77 36.98 8.22
N PRO A 532 36.37 36.83 7.03
CA PRO A 532 36.52 35.56 6.38
C PRO A 532 37.51 34.63 7.09
N THR A 533 37.37 33.30 6.82
CA THR A 533 38.36 32.31 7.25
C THR A 533 39.66 32.47 6.46
N ILE A 534 40.78 32.67 7.18
CA ILE A 534 42.12 32.80 6.61
C ILE A 534 42.69 31.42 6.39
N LYS A 535 43.32 31.20 5.22
CA LYS A 535 43.98 29.95 4.87
C LYS A 535 45.49 30.00 4.99
N ASN A 536 46.10 31.18 4.81
CA ASN A 536 47.53 31.36 4.83
C ASN A 536 47.95 32.07 6.14
N GLU A 537 48.92 31.51 6.84
CA GLU A 537 49.40 32.10 8.11
C GLU A 537 50.11 33.46 7.93
N ASP A 538 50.63 33.75 6.75
CA ASP A 538 51.29 35.00 6.40
C ASP A 538 50.37 36.20 6.30
N ASP A 539 49.04 35.97 6.21
CA ASP A 539 48.01 37.02 6.09
C ASP A 539 47.19 37.24 7.37
N LEU A 540 47.71 36.81 8.53
CA LEU A 540 46.97 36.85 9.81
C LEU A 540 46.72 38.27 10.34
N PHE A 541 47.59 39.26 10.03
CA PHE A 541 47.51 40.58 10.56
C PHE A 541 47.42 41.66 9.49
N PHE A 542 46.73 42.76 9.84
CA PHE A 542 46.64 43.98 9.06
C PHE A 542 47.94 44.78 9.14
N GLU A 543 49.09 44.18 8.82
CA GLU A 543 50.39 44.81 8.95
C GLU A 543 50.71 45.86 7.89
N ASN A 544 50.17 45.66 6.68
CA ASN A 544 50.40 46.58 5.59
C ASN A 544 49.13 47.40 5.25
N PRO A 545 49.12 48.72 5.54
CA PRO A 545 47.98 49.58 5.25
C PRO A 545 47.54 49.60 3.78
N ASN A 546 48.45 49.28 2.86
CA ASN A 546 48.20 49.27 1.41
C ASN A 546 47.79 47.90 0.87
N ASN A 547 47.67 46.91 1.73
CA ASN A 547 47.26 45.57 1.30
C ASN A 547 45.74 45.54 1.00
N ASN A 548 45.37 45.08 -0.20
CA ASN A 548 43.98 44.98 -0.67
C ASN A 548 43.43 43.58 -0.54
N ASN A 549 43.98 42.72 0.34
CA ASN A 549 43.43 41.39 0.57
C ASN A 549 42.05 41.50 1.27
N VAL A 550 41.29 40.41 1.16
CA VAL A 550 39.92 40.34 1.68
C VAL A 550 39.88 40.56 3.21
N LEU A 551 40.90 40.15 3.93
CA LEU A 551 41.04 40.37 5.37
C LEU A 551 41.15 41.86 5.70
N SER A 552 42.09 42.55 5.03
CA SER A 552 42.34 43.97 5.24
C SER A 552 41.07 44.80 4.99
N GLU A 553 40.34 44.45 3.93
CA GLU A 553 39.09 45.13 3.61
C GLU A 553 38.00 44.84 4.67
N SER A 554 37.92 43.62 5.18
CA SER A 554 36.98 43.29 6.25
C SER A 554 37.25 44.12 7.52
N PHE A 555 38.53 44.37 7.86
CA PHE A 555 38.87 45.18 9.04
C PHE A 555 38.74 46.70 8.77
N ARG A 556 38.91 47.18 7.54
CA ARG A 556 38.56 48.54 7.17
C ARG A 556 37.05 48.78 7.34
N ILE A 557 36.23 47.86 6.85
CA ILE A 557 34.76 47.89 7.04
C ILE A 557 34.43 47.85 8.54
N LEU A 558 35.07 46.96 9.31
CA LEU A 558 34.85 46.89 10.76
C LEU A 558 35.22 48.23 11.44
N SER A 559 36.38 48.78 11.15
CA SER A 559 36.83 50.07 11.75
C SER A 559 35.90 51.22 11.39
N SER A 560 35.40 51.29 10.16
CA SER A 560 34.40 52.28 9.75
C SER A 560 33.08 52.08 10.50
N ASN A 561 32.57 50.85 10.57
CA ASN A 561 31.28 50.57 11.20
C ASN A 561 31.29 50.75 12.72
N VAL A 562 32.43 50.45 13.39
CA VAL A 562 32.59 50.70 14.82
C VAL A 562 32.47 52.19 15.14
N ASN A 563 32.92 53.09 14.27
CA ASN A 563 32.80 54.54 14.47
C ASN A 563 31.35 55.00 14.59
N PHE A 564 30.40 54.35 13.94
CA PHE A 564 28.98 54.67 14.09
C PHE A 564 28.38 54.28 15.44
N LEU A 565 29.05 53.38 16.21
CA LEU A 565 28.63 52.97 17.56
C LEU A 565 29.17 53.94 18.62
N LEU A 566 30.19 54.72 18.29
CA LEU A 566 30.90 55.56 19.21
C LEU A 566 30.24 56.96 19.36
N PRO A 567 30.33 57.59 20.53
CA PRO A 567 29.81 58.90 20.72
C PRO A 567 30.51 59.91 19.79
N GLN A 568 29.74 60.76 19.09
CA GLN A 568 30.25 61.69 18.07
C GLN A 568 30.77 62.97 18.67
N ASP A 569 30.30 63.37 19.86
CA ASP A 569 30.52 64.75 20.45
C ASP A 569 31.59 64.72 21.53
N SER A 570 32.52 63.75 21.61
CA SER A 570 33.57 63.81 22.65
C SER A 570 34.96 64.00 22.03
N ASP A 571 35.66 65.11 22.45
CA ASP A 571 37.08 65.33 22.19
C ASP A 571 38.02 64.38 22.94
N LYS A 572 37.46 63.41 23.68
CA LYS A 572 38.18 62.40 24.43
C LYS A 572 38.38 61.10 23.60
N GLY A 573 39.52 60.40 23.79
CA GLY A 573 39.77 59.11 23.18
C GLY A 573 38.69 58.11 23.48
N LYS A 574 38.37 57.29 22.50
CA LYS A 574 37.23 56.33 22.48
C LYS A 574 37.67 54.96 22.93
N VAL A 575 36.94 54.37 23.86
CA VAL A 575 37.26 53.05 24.44
C VAL A 575 36.33 51.98 23.82
N ILE A 576 36.94 51.01 23.14
CA ILE A 576 36.24 49.91 22.48
C ILE A 576 36.63 48.61 23.16
N PHE A 577 35.68 47.91 23.74
CA PHE A 577 35.92 46.58 24.27
C PHE A 577 35.71 45.52 23.19
N SER A 578 36.60 44.55 23.14
CA SER A 578 36.47 43.36 22.29
C SER A 578 36.30 42.13 23.19
N THR A 579 35.19 41.51 23.10
CA THR A 579 34.88 40.30 23.88
C THR A 579 34.23 39.23 23.04
N SER A 580 33.88 38.09 23.67
CA SER A 580 33.22 36.99 22.99
C SER A 580 32.37 36.17 23.98
N THR A 581 31.55 35.24 23.46
CA THR A 581 30.73 34.37 24.27
C THR A 581 31.58 33.32 25.02
N ILE A 582 32.45 32.64 24.28
CA ILE A 582 33.33 31.56 24.78
C ILE A 582 34.76 31.72 24.26
N LYS A 583 35.66 30.94 24.82
CA LYS A 583 37.06 30.90 24.36
C LYS A 583 37.17 30.32 22.97
N GLY A 584 38.02 30.89 22.11
CA GLY A 584 38.29 30.38 20.76
C GLY A 584 37.49 31.05 19.65
N GLU A 585 36.68 32.05 19.93
CA GLU A 585 35.90 32.81 18.92
C GLU A 585 36.74 33.82 18.14
N GLY A 586 37.95 34.11 18.61
CA GLY A 586 38.90 34.99 17.93
C GLY A 586 38.86 36.44 18.38
N LYS A 587 38.42 36.71 19.64
CA LYS A 587 38.40 38.08 20.22
C LYS A 587 39.77 38.81 20.10
N THR A 588 40.88 38.14 20.52
CA THR A 588 42.20 38.75 20.46
C THR A 588 42.66 39.02 19.02
N PHE A 589 42.34 38.09 18.10
CA PHE A 589 42.62 38.31 16.68
C PHE A 589 41.87 39.51 16.12
N VAL A 590 40.59 39.70 16.50
CA VAL A 590 39.78 40.83 16.11
C VAL A 590 40.31 42.12 16.78
N SER A 591 40.68 42.06 18.06
CA SER A 591 41.24 43.21 18.81
C SER A 591 42.53 43.75 18.17
N ILE A 592 43.48 42.87 17.86
CA ILE A 592 44.74 43.28 17.23
C ILE A 592 44.48 43.87 15.85
N ASN A 593 43.73 43.18 14.98
CA ASN A 593 43.50 43.66 13.62
C ASN A 593 42.62 44.93 13.54
N LEU A 594 41.65 45.09 14.46
CA LEU A 594 40.90 46.35 14.57
C LEU A 594 41.80 47.49 15.02
N SER A 595 42.71 47.26 15.99
CA SER A 595 43.64 48.27 16.43
C SER A 595 44.61 48.71 15.33
N LEU A 596 45.09 47.73 14.51
CA LEU A 596 45.92 48.04 13.34
C LEU A 596 45.16 48.77 12.25
N ALA A 597 43.92 48.40 11.98
CA ALA A 597 43.09 49.05 11.00
C ALA A 597 42.79 50.54 11.39
N LEU A 598 42.53 50.83 12.68
CA LEU A 598 42.37 52.18 13.16
C LEU A 598 43.69 52.97 13.14
N SER A 599 44.82 52.31 13.42
CA SER A 599 46.13 52.96 13.33
C SER A 599 46.52 53.30 11.90
N SER A 600 46.08 52.51 10.90
CA SER A 600 46.40 52.71 9.48
C SER A 600 45.83 54.04 8.93
N ILE A 601 44.78 54.58 9.55
CA ILE A 601 44.20 55.87 9.19
C ILE A 601 44.80 57.02 10.02
N ASN A 602 46.06 56.85 10.46
CA ASN A 602 46.85 57.81 11.16
C ASN A 602 46.31 58.23 12.55
N LYS A 603 45.56 57.35 13.22
CA LYS A 603 45.04 57.51 14.57
C LYS A 603 46.00 56.94 15.58
N LYS A 604 46.09 57.59 16.76
CA LYS A 604 46.83 57.07 17.92
C LYS A 604 45.98 56.02 18.57
N VAL A 605 46.47 54.73 18.55
CA VAL A 605 45.72 53.57 19.07
C VAL A 605 46.51 52.87 20.18
N LEU A 606 45.82 52.62 21.30
CA LEU A 606 46.33 51.82 22.38
C LEU A 606 45.55 50.49 22.45
N LEU A 607 46.22 49.38 22.29
CA LEU A 607 45.67 48.04 22.53
C LEU A 607 46.03 47.57 23.94
N ILE A 608 45.04 47.23 24.77
CA ILE A 608 45.20 46.79 26.13
C ILE A 608 44.74 45.35 26.26
N GLY A 609 45.64 44.45 26.69
CA GLY A 609 45.28 43.06 27.05
C GLY A 609 44.71 43.00 28.47
N SER A 610 43.38 42.97 28.60
CA SER A 610 42.69 42.87 29.89
C SER A 610 42.18 41.45 30.20
N ASP A 611 42.43 40.48 29.33
CA ASP A 611 42.23 39.04 29.66
C ASP A 611 43.41 38.58 30.52
N LEU A 612 43.32 38.86 31.83
CA LEU A 612 44.36 38.53 32.79
C LEU A 612 44.41 37.02 33.15
N ARG A 613 43.38 36.27 32.75
CA ARG A 613 43.29 34.82 33.01
C ARG A 613 43.96 33.99 31.92
N ASN A 614 43.78 34.37 30.67
CA ASN A 614 44.33 33.67 29.53
C ASN A 614 44.88 34.62 28.48
N PRO A 615 45.98 35.35 28.84
CA PRO A 615 46.59 36.30 27.92
C PRO A 615 47.00 35.65 26.60
N GLN A 616 46.66 36.28 25.47
CA GLN A 616 46.99 35.75 24.14
C GLN A 616 47.70 36.75 23.23
N ILE A 617 47.67 38.05 23.54
CA ILE A 617 48.29 39.10 22.71
C ILE A 617 49.79 38.84 22.56
N HIS A 618 50.51 38.53 23.66
CA HIS A 618 51.95 38.27 23.65
C HIS A 618 52.35 37.15 22.67
N THR A 619 51.55 36.09 22.60
CA THR A 619 51.75 34.95 21.67
C THR A 619 51.59 35.38 20.22
N GLN A 620 50.61 36.24 19.95
CA GLN A 620 50.28 36.68 18.59
C GLN A 620 51.31 37.68 18.01
N ILE A 621 51.97 38.49 18.88
CA ILE A 621 52.98 39.48 18.48
C ILE A 621 54.44 39.01 18.76
N GLY A 622 54.63 37.76 19.20
CA GLY A 622 55.94 37.20 19.41
C GLY A 622 56.77 37.84 20.54
N VAL A 623 56.12 38.39 21.59
CA VAL A 623 56.76 39.05 22.73
C VAL A 623 56.76 38.15 23.97
N ASP A 624 57.77 38.23 24.80
CA ASP A 624 57.92 37.46 26.04
C ASP A 624 56.68 37.66 26.96
N LYS A 625 56.12 36.56 27.42
CA LYS A 625 55.00 36.51 28.35
C LYS A 625 55.27 37.19 29.70
N ASN A 626 56.53 37.18 30.17
CA ASN A 626 56.90 37.71 31.47
C ASN A 626 57.14 39.23 31.51
N ARG A 627 56.95 39.90 30.39
CA ARG A 627 57.05 41.38 30.31
C ARG A 627 55.98 42.02 31.16
N LYS A 628 56.40 43.08 31.93
CA LYS A 628 55.48 43.85 32.74
C LYS A 628 54.33 44.41 31.86
N GLY A 629 53.09 44.32 32.35
CA GLY A 629 51.89 44.72 31.65
C GLY A 629 50.79 45.22 32.55
N LEU A 630 49.55 45.12 32.10
CA LEU A 630 48.39 45.66 32.82
C LEU A 630 48.29 45.13 34.26
N SER A 631 48.48 43.84 34.51
CA SER A 631 48.38 43.23 35.84
C SER A 631 49.39 43.84 36.80
N ASN A 632 50.61 44.15 36.32
CA ASN A 632 51.66 44.79 37.11
C ASN A 632 51.25 46.21 37.49
N TYR A 633 50.71 47.01 36.54
CA TYR A 633 50.21 48.32 36.83
C TYR A 633 49.04 48.29 37.84
N LEU A 634 48.12 47.37 37.66
CA LEU A 634 46.95 47.27 38.55
C LEU A 634 47.36 46.90 40.00
N PHE A 635 48.45 46.12 40.17
CA PHE A 635 48.92 45.69 41.47
C PHE A 635 49.87 46.66 42.16
N ASP A 636 50.85 47.19 41.43
CA ASP A 636 51.88 48.10 41.97
C ASP A 636 51.52 49.56 41.76
N HIS A 637 51.21 50.29 42.84
CA HIS A 637 50.83 51.70 42.82
C HIS A 637 51.95 52.60 42.39
N SER A 638 53.21 52.18 42.45
CA SER A 638 54.37 53.00 42.05
C SER A 638 54.69 52.83 40.55
N PHE A 639 54.07 51.85 39.85
CA PHE A 639 54.33 51.55 38.44
C PHE A 639 53.45 52.41 37.53
N ASP A 640 54.03 53.18 36.60
CA ASP A 640 53.29 53.93 35.57
C ASP A 640 52.90 52.97 34.40
N TRP A 641 51.68 53.05 33.95
CA TRP A 641 51.21 52.22 32.84
C TRP A 641 51.98 52.54 31.54
N ARG A 642 52.57 53.74 31.40
CA ARG A 642 53.38 54.09 30.22
C ARG A 642 54.64 53.26 30.11
N ASP A 643 55.19 52.83 31.23
CA ASP A 643 56.34 51.91 31.25
C ASP A 643 55.99 50.48 30.79
N ALA A 644 54.71 50.12 30.76
CA ALA A 644 54.23 48.88 30.25
C ALA A 644 54.01 48.89 28.73
N ILE A 645 54.10 50.05 28.08
CA ILE A 645 53.89 50.15 26.67
C ILE A 645 54.94 49.41 25.85
N VAL A 646 54.44 48.64 24.93
CA VAL A 646 55.25 47.98 23.87
C VAL A 646 54.89 48.66 22.56
N LYS A 647 55.90 49.01 21.77
CA LYS A 647 55.65 49.43 20.42
C LYS A 647 54.97 48.30 19.66
N GLY A 648 53.96 48.66 18.90
CA GLY A 648 53.24 47.69 18.10
C GLY A 648 54.00 47.28 16.84
N PHE A 649 53.29 47.03 15.74
CA PHE A 649 53.87 46.62 14.47
C PHE A 649 54.65 47.75 13.78
N ASP A 650 55.80 47.50 13.21
CA ASP A 650 56.73 48.49 12.64
C ASP A 650 56.12 49.45 11.60
N LYS A 651 55.18 48.99 10.83
CA LYS A 651 54.50 49.82 9.84
C LYS A 651 53.42 50.73 10.43
N HIS A 652 53.08 50.55 11.74
CA HIS A 652 52.02 51.30 12.43
C HIS A 652 52.64 52.21 13.53
N LYS A 653 53.21 53.35 13.16
CA LYS A 653 53.97 54.23 14.05
C LYS A 653 53.18 54.74 15.30
N HIS A 654 51.86 54.79 15.22
CA HIS A 654 50.99 55.29 16.28
C HIS A 654 50.22 54.15 16.99
N HIS A 655 50.65 52.90 16.84
CA HIS A 655 50.08 51.73 17.48
C HIS A 655 50.90 51.28 18.67
N HIS A 656 50.30 51.37 19.85
CA HIS A 656 50.92 50.96 21.11
C HIS A 656 50.14 49.84 21.74
N ILE A 657 50.86 48.98 22.50
CA ILE A 657 50.26 47.81 23.13
C ILE A 657 50.62 47.73 24.59
N ILE A 658 49.67 47.55 25.47
CA ILE A 658 49.90 47.12 26.86
C ILE A 658 49.48 45.65 26.96
N LEU A 659 50.47 44.78 27.25
CA LEU A 659 50.22 43.35 27.46
C LEU A 659 49.48 43.15 28.79
N SER A 660 48.87 41.97 28.96
CA SER A 660 48.18 41.62 30.20
C SER A 660 49.12 41.50 31.40
N GLY A 661 50.43 41.21 31.16
CA GLY A 661 51.40 40.99 32.20
C GLY A 661 51.27 39.60 32.83
N SER A 662 51.86 39.44 34.04
CA SER A 662 51.81 38.20 34.81
C SER A 662 50.36 37.84 35.20
N ILE A 663 50.00 36.56 35.17
CA ILE A 663 48.65 36.12 35.56
C ILE A 663 48.50 36.26 37.09
N PRO A 664 47.59 37.14 37.56
CA PRO A 664 47.38 37.36 38.97
C PRO A 664 46.43 36.27 39.56
N PRO A 665 46.52 36.00 40.90
CA PRO A 665 45.61 35.06 41.55
C PRO A 665 44.14 35.52 41.55
N ASN A 666 43.86 36.81 41.60
CA ASN A 666 42.51 37.41 41.64
C ASN A 666 42.33 38.49 40.57
N PRO A 667 42.15 38.14 39.29
CA PRO A 667 42.00 39.10 38.18
C PRO A 667 40.86 40.10 38.37
N ALA A 668 39.69 39.62 38.82
CA ALA A 668 38.49 40.42 39.00
C ALA A 668 38.72 41.60 40.00
N ASN A 669 39.35 41.29 41.13
CA ASN A 669 39.60 42.34 42.14
C ASN A 669 40.59 43.40 41.64
N LEU A 670 41.58 43.00 40.84
CA LEU A 670 42.55 43.92 40.25
C LEU A 670 41.88 44.82 39.21
N LEU A 671 41.00 44.30 38.39
CA LEU A 671 40.28 45.11 37.38
C LEU A 671 39.28 46.11 37.99
N THR A 672 38.85 45.86 39.24
CA THR A 672 37.83 46.70 39.92
C THR A 672 38.45 47.61 41.02
N ASN A 673 39.76 47.64 41.20
CA ASN A 673 40.45 48.42 42.25
C ASN A 673 40.53 49.94 41.98
N GLY A 674 39.90 50.44 40.90
CA GLY A 674 39.88 51.84 40.48
C GLY A 674 41.07 52.27 39.59
N ARG A 675 42.17 51.50 39.56
CA ARG A 675 43.32 51.79 38.70
C ARG A 675 43.08 51.56 37.22
N PHE A 676 42.25 50.60 36.87
CA PHE A 676 41.86 50.37 35.49
C PHE A 676 41.09 51.58 34.93
N GLU A 677 40.19 52.16 35.73
CA GLU A 677 39.42 53.38 35.37
C GLU A 677 40.36 54.60 35.26
N GLN A 678 41.34 54.71 36.16
CA GLN A 678 42.35 55.78 36.08
C GLN A 678 43.18 55.64 34.78
N LEU A 679 43.66 54.43 34.45
CA LEU A 679 44.38 54.16 33.19
C LEU A 679 43.57 54.64 31.99
N LEU A 680 42.30 54.22 31.91
CA LEU A 680 41.43 54.56 30.77
C LEU A 680 41.22 56.10 30.72
N ALA A 681 41.03 56.73 31.86
CA ALA A 681 40.84 58.23 31.94
C ALA A 681 42.06 58.99 31.47
N GLU A 682 43.25 58.50 31.79
CA GLU A 682 44.54 59.12 31.34
C GLU A 682 44.80 58.76 29.86
N ALA A 683 44.60 57.53 29.45
CA ALA A 683 44.80 57.03 28.06
C ALA A 683 43.86 57.80 27.07
N ARG A 684 42.64 58.15 27.48
CA ARG A 684 41.68 58.93 26.66
C ARG A 684 42.20 60.33 26.32
N LYS A 685 43.22 60.86 27.05
CA LYS A 685 43.84 62.17 26.75
C LYS A 685 44.95 62.06 25.71
N GLU A 686 45.54 60.85 25.57
CA GLU A 686 46.72 60.68 24.75
C GLU A 686 46.46 59.88 23.45
N TYR A 687 45.37 59.04 23.41
CA TYR A 687 45.02 58.21 22.29
C TYR A 687 43.63 58.52 21.73
N ASP A 688 43.50 58.42 20.42
CA ASP A 688 42.21 58.55 19.74
C ASP A 688 41.30 57.36 20.02
N TYR A 689 41.91 56.17 20.05
CA TYR A 689 41.20 54.88 20.29
C TYR A 689 41.97 54.00 21.31
N ILE A 690 41.22 53.40 22.19
CA ILE A 690 41.72 52.47 23.17
C ILE A 690 40.94 51.15 22.96
N ILE A 691 41.62 50.13 22.46
CA ILE A 691 41.03 48.82 22.26
C ILE A 691 41.36 47.95 23.46
N VAL A 692 40.36 47.38 24.09
CA VAL A 692 40.53 46.53 25.26
C VAL A 692 40.15 45.10 24.91
N ASP A 693 41.15 44.20 24.82
CA ASP A 693 40.93 42.75 24.62
C ASP A 693 40.53 42.12 25.94
N THR A 694 39.31 41.67 26.08
CA THR A 694 38.75 41.20 27.36
C THR A 694 38.52 39.69 27.38
N ALA A 695 38.23 39.15 28.57
CA ALA A 695 37.90 37.71 28.73
C ALA A 695 36.50 37.38 28.15
N PRO A 696 36.21 36.12 27.79
CA PRO A 696 34.88 35.68 27.32
C PRO A 696 33.83 35.87 28.43
N THR A 697 32.64 36.34 28.04
CA THR A 697 31.61 36.79 28.98
C THR A 697 30.87 35.67 29.72
N ILE A 698 30.71 34.48 29.15
CA ILE A 698 30.04 33.33 29.83
C ILE A 698 30.92 32.72 30.91
N LEU A 699 32.23 32.66 30.66
CA LEU A 699 33.16 31.93 31.54
C LEU A 699 33.56 32.69 32.78
N VAL A 700 33.63 34.01 32.68
CA VAL A 700 34.13 34.88 33.76
C VAL A 700 33.44 36.22 33.78
N THR A 701 33.28 36.80 34.97
CA THR A 701 32.62 38.09 35.19
C THR A 701 33.50 39.30 34.91
N ASP A 702 34.80 39.07 34.71
CA ASP A 702 35.83 40.11 34.62
C ASP A 702 35.47 41.21 33.60
N THR A 703 35.06 40.79 32.41
CA THR A 703 34.60 41.68 31.33
C THR A 703 33.37 42.50 31.74
N ILE A 704 32.40 41.84 32.39
CA ILE A 704 31.15 42.47 32.81
C ILE A 704 31.39 43.56 33.86
N LEU A 705 32.34 43.30 34.77
CA LEU A 705 32.71 44.25 35.84
C LEU A 705 33.30 45.56 35.31
N ILE A 706 34.02 45.51 34.19
CA ILE A 706 34.65 46.67 33.57
C ILE A 706 33.87 47.24 32.38
N ALA A 707 32.81 46.54 31.93
CA ALA A 707 32.06 46.91 30.72
C ALA A 707 31.48 48.31 30.73
N LYS A 708 31.17 48.88 31.92
CA LYS A 708 30.68 50.27 32.08
C LYS A 708 31.64 51.33 31.56
N HIS A 709 32.92 51.03 31.38
CA HIS A 709 33.92 51.95 30.89
C HIS A 709 34.07 51.96 29.35
N ALA A 710 33.39 51.08 28.66
CA ALA A 710 33.39 50.98 27.20
C ALA A 710 32.40 51.94 26.57
N ASP A 711 32.83 52.68 25.54
CA ASP A 711 31.97 53.49 24.69
C ASP A 711 31.21 52.62 23.65
N ALA A 712 31.85 51.53 23.21
CA ALA A 712 31.25 50.52 22.37
C ALA A 712 31.86 49.13 22.67
N THR A 713 31.11 48.09 22.43
CA THR A 713 31.56 46.72 22.59
C THR A 713 31.43 45.90 21.29
N VAL A 714 32.56 45.45 20.80
CA VAL A 714 32.68 44.49 19.71
C VAL A 714 32.54 43.08 20.28
N TYR A 715 31.44 42.44 20.00
CA TYR A 715 31.16 41.07 20.50
C TYR A 715 31.43 40.07 19.38
N VAL A 716 32.50 39.32 19.53
CA VAL A 716 32.98 38.39 18.51
C VAL A 716 32.25 37.06 18.59
N VAL A 717 31.72 36.64 17.46
CA VAL A 717 30.99 35.38 17.27
C VAL A 717 31.67 34.58 16.15
N ARG A 718 31.95 33.30 16.31
CA ARG A 718 32.67 32.50 15.31
C ARG A 718 31.76 31.62 14.52
N ALA A 719 31.75 31.78 13.19
CA ALA A 719 31.00 30.94 12.28
C ALA A 719 31.46 29.47 12.33
N GLY A 720 30.52 28.53 12.35
CA GLY A 720 30.76 27.11 12.46
C GLY A 720 31.26 26.63 13.83
N PHE A 721 31.33 27.52 14.83
CA PHE A 721 31.85 27.24 16.16
C PHE A 721 30.84 27.62 17.27
N THR A 722 30.35 28.84 17.28
CA THR A 722 29.43 29.36 18.31
C THR A 722 28.03 28.77 18.11
N GLU A 723 27.44 28.22 19.18
CA GLU A 723 26.06 27.74 19.16
C GLU A 723 25.06 28.91 19.23
N LYS A 724 23.98 28.82 18.46
CA LYS A 724 22.92 29.84 18.38
C LYS A 724 22.35 30.22 19.76
N LYS A 725 22.17 29.20 20.63
CA LYS A 725 21.64 29.43 21.99
C LYS A 725 22.51 30.30 22.87
N LEU A 726 23.86 30.29 22.64
CA LEU A 726 24.79 31.04 23.46
C LEU A 726 24.66 32.58 23.26
N LEU A 727 24.15 33.03 22.12
CA LEU A 727 23.92 34.46 21.89
C LEU A 727 22.79 35.05 22.72
N ASN A 728 21.91 34.22 23.28
CA ASN A 728 20.91 34.74 24.23
C ASN A 728 21.57 35.39 25.46
N PHE A 729 22.74 34.88 25.85
CA PHE A 729 23.49 35.47 26.98
C PHE A 729 23.93 36.93 26.67
N SER A 730 24.42 37.19 25.47
CA SER A 730 24.79 38.55 25.08
C SER A 730 23.56 39.50 25.00
N LYS A 731 22.41 38.94 24.55
CA LYS A 731 21.12 39.66 24.60
C LYS A 731 20.74 40.08 26.04
N ASP A 732 20.89 39.12 26.98
CA ASP A 732 20.55 39.35 28.38
C ASP A 732 21.49 40.41 29.03
N LEU A 733 22.78 40.42 28.63
CA LEU A 733 23.75 41.46 29.09
C LEU A 733 23.36 42.84 28.58
N VAL A 734 22.90 42.95 27.34
CA VAL A 734 22.43 44.27 26.79
C VAL A 734 21.11 44.64 27.42
N ALA A 735 20.16 43.71 27.54
CA ALA A 735 18.85 44.00 28.14
C ALA A 735 18.91 44.38 29.61
N SER A 736 19.93 43.91 30.34
CA SER A 736 20.20 44.26 31.75
C SER A 736 21.12 45.47 31.92
N GLU A 737 21.38 46.21 30.84
CA GLU A 737 22.26 47.42 30.82
C GLU A 737 23.67 47.17 31.36
N LYS A 738 24.12 45.91 31.38
CA LYS A 738 25.49 45.54 31.80
C LYS A 738 26.54 45.80 30.73
N MET A 739 26.11 45.89 29.48
CA MET A 739 26.96 46.23 28.34
C MET A 739 26.21 47.20 27.42
N HIS A 740 26.93 48.22 26.95
CA HIS A 740 26.37 49.28 26.13
C HIS A 740 26.94 49.27 24.71
N ASN A 741 26.18 49.74 23.72
CA ASN A 741 26.60 49.91 22.33
C ASN A 741 27.25 48.61 21.77
N VAL A 742 26.60 47.46 21.99
CA VAL A 742 27.10 46.17 21.59
C VAL A 742 26.79 45.88 20.12
N ALA A 743 27.79 45.44 19.38
CA ALA A 743 27.59 44.95 18.02
C ALA A 743 28.38 43.64 17.79
N TYR A 744 27.80 42.77 17.00
CA TYR A 744 28.45 41.49 16.64
C TYR A 744 29.43 41.65 15.50
N VAL A 745 30.53 40.94 15.61
CA VAL A 745 31.48 40.70 14.53
C VAL A 745 31.52 39.20 14.28
N LEU A 746 31.12 38.77 13.09
CA LEU A 746 31.09 37.38 12.73
C LEU A 746 32.45 36.95 12.14
N ASN A 747 33.23 36.20 12.91
CA ASN A 747 34.57 35.78 12.56
C ASN A 747 34.56 34.35 11.93
N GLY A 748 35.44 34.11 10.96
CA GLY A 748 35.65 32.83 10.34
C GLY A 748 34.54 32.43 9.36
N VAL A 749 33.93 33.36 8.68
CA VAL A 749 32.89 33.17 7.67
C VAL A 749 33.49 32.43 6.48
N GLY A 750 32.74 31.52 5.85
CA GLY A 750 33.17 30.78 4.64
C GLY A 750 33.99 29.52 4.87
N ARG A 751 34.09 29.02 6.09
CA ARG A 751 34.84 27.80 6.44
C ARG A 751 34.22 26.53 5.80
N ARG A 752 32.91 26.48 5.58
CA ARG A 752 32.23 25.43 4.83
C ARG A 752 32.07 25.81 3.37
N LYS A 753 32.69 25.02 2.47
CA LYS A 753 32.48 25.14 1.02
C LYS A 753 30.98 24.92 0.74
N GLY A 754 30.26 25.95 0.34
CA GLY A 754 28.82 25.91 0.06
C GLY A 754 27.99 26.98 0.77
N TYR A 755 28.50 27.62 1.81
CA TYR A 755 27.86 28.73 2.49
C TYR A 755 28.57 30.06 2.16
N GLY A 756 27.95 30.87 1.32
CA GLY A 756 28.11 32.33 1.39
C GLY A 756 29.27 33.03 0.69
N TYR A 757 30.17 32.37 -0.04
CA TYR A 757 31.34 33.07 -0.62
C TYR A 757 31.04 33.89 -1.90
N LYS A 758 29.85 33.77 -2.48
CA LYS A 758 29.53 34.46 -3.74
C LYS A 758 28.54 35.62 -3.61
N TYR A 759 27.90 35.81 -2.44
CA TYR A 759 26.82 36.79 -2.25
C TYR A 759 27.14 37.94 -1.30
N GLY A 760 28.10 37.78 -0.39
CA GLY A 760 28.44 38.85 0.59
C GLY A 760 29.20 40.02 -0.01
N TYR A 761 29.90 39.84 -1.11
CA TYR A 761 30.74 40.88 -1.75
C TYR A 761 30.12 41.57 -2.96
N ASN A 762 28.90 41.21 -3.37
CA ASN A 762 28.29 41.79 -4.57
C ASN A 762 27.35 42.99 -4.30
N TYR A 763 27.28 43.49 -3.08
CA TYR A 763 26.48 44.67 -2.72
C TYR A 763 27.33 45.90 -2.38
N GLY A 764 28.53 45.96 -2.86
CA GLY A 764 29.32 47.17 -2.73
C GLY A 764 30.51 47.15 -3.70
N TYR A 765 30.46 48.01 -4.70
CA TYR A 765 31.51 48.31 -5.69
C TYR A 765 31.62 47.39 -6.91
N GLY A 766 30.68 47.55 -7.82
CA GLY A 766 30.95 47.43 -9.24
C GLY A 766 31.69 48.65 -9.74
N TYR A 767 32.99 48.68 -9.59
CA TYR A 767 33.90 49.45 -10.43
C TYR A 767 35.14 48.60 -10.71
N GLY A 768 35.32 48.37 -12.02
CA GLY A 768 36.25 47.43 -12.57
C GLY A 768 37.72 47.69 -12.22
N TYR A 769 38.43 46.56 -12.22
CA TYR A 769 39.74 46.47 -12.81
C TYR A 769 39.85 45.03 -13.31
N GLN A 770 39.71 44.84 -14.60
CA GLN A 770 40.30 43.72 -15.32
C GLN A 770 41.80 43.83 -15.16
N SER A 771 42.40 42.87 -14.52
CA SER A 771 43.82 42.53 -14.74
C SER A 771 43.84 41.44 -15.76
N ASP A 772 44.21 41.78 -17.00
CA ASP A 772 44.87 40.88 -17.94
C ASP A 772 46.11 40.29 -17.23
N ASP A 773 46.14 38.98 -17.10
CA ASP A 773 47.39 38.24 -17.07
C ASP A 773 47.15 36.81 -17.58
N SER A 774 47.98 36.49 -18.56
CA SER A 774 48.25 35.35 -19.43
C SER A 774 48.10 33.94 -18.82
#